data_62db797dae3d0fbe96d914e8850cf41c
#
_entry.id   62db797dae3d0fbe96d914e8850cf41c
#
_cell.length_a   1.000
_cell.length_b   1.000
_cell.length_c   1.000
_cell.angle_alpha   90.00
_cell.angle_beta   90.00
_cell.angle_gamma   90.00
#
_symmetry.space_group_name_H-M   'P 1'
#
loop_
_entity.id
_entity.type
_entity.pdbx_description
1 polymer ?
#
loop_
_entity_poly.entity_id
_entity_poly.type
_entity_poly.pdbx_seq_one_letter_code
_entity_poly.pdbx_strand_id
1 'polypeptide(L)'
;MHGTGRAWFLFLANIIFINYILYYMKSMIKIAKSILPLLGLLLSLSLSAQDIAVKGHVKDHTGEPLIGANILIKGTSVGTISDVDGNFTLKAAVNDILSITCIGFKGQELTVTGSNTPLVITLQEDTEMLDEVVVIGYGQVKKGDVTGSLLTVKPDELNKGKQLTAEDALVGKVAGVNIVPGSGAPGSGGTIRIRMGASLSADNDPLIVIDGVPVSNASISSINPNDIASFTVLKDASVTAIYGSRASNGVIIITTKKGNTDGVSRPSFSYSANVTVGNVYKKLDVLSASEYREAFAKYANAPESFKLGNADTDWQDEIYRVAMGTDHNLSMTGALKNMPYRVSVGYTNQNGTLKNNNYQRLNASVGLSPKFFDKHLSVDINIKGSIENDKPVSTGIIGSAVGFDPTRPVYQDYEGNVGLGYYMWMDAGGPITLASSNPVSDLELADRQNKTKRSIGNIALDYKIHGFEDLRLNLNLGYDFLTEDNHDNMPELAPAMYTGNEQDGTGKRYMYHNDKRNTLLDFYANYVKDFKEHNINAMAGYGWQRFWYKNHDTTTDTKGENLTSPKHAEAELYLLSFYGRLNYSWKQRYMLTATLRADASSRFSPDTRWGYFPSVAAAWRVNDEAFLADNKVVSDLKLRLSYGQTGQQSIGSYYQHLSTYTASYDESRYLFGNKWHTTYRPNGYDPNIKWETTETYNIGIDYGFLNNRISGTIDYYWRNTRDLLNDIFVPAGSNFTNRIETNIGDMESKGLEIGVNLIPVRTKDWEWTFSGNFTWNTSKITKLNTIDNESNYVKTGNAGGTGRYLQVHMVGETPNTYYLLKQAYDENGQPLDGKYIAKDGSITSSEEDANKYVTGKSSKAPYYYGLSTRLSYKNWDLGINGHGSFGFYVYNYVSASNSFDALYGSNGVSSNILRSTLENKFTQDRQFTDHFLEKGNFFRIDNITVGHTFNKLWNDRTSLRLSFAVQNVCTLSGYSGLDPELYDGIDKNIYQRPRTFMLGVNLNF
;
A
#
# COMPACT_ATOMS: atom_id res chain seq x y z
N MET A 1 15.94 -51.65 4.90
CA MET A 1 16.58 -51.18 6.15
C MET A 1 17.48 -49.96 5.83
N HIS A 2 16.93 -48.78 5.58
CA HIS A 2 17.71 -47.52 5.55
C HIS A 2 16.73 -46.33 5.70
N GLY A 3 16.11 -46.23 6.87
CA GLY A 3 15.15 -45.15 7.15
C GLY A 3 15.20 -44.54 8.55
N THR A 4 15.99 -45.09 9.47
CA THR A 4 15.97 -44.70 10.90
C THR A 4 17.10 -43.76 11.33
N GLY A 5 18.12 -43.54 10.50
CA GLY A 5 19.29 -42.69 10.86
C GLY A 5 19.05 -41.18 10.77
N ARG A 6 18.19 -40.70 9.88
CA ARG A 6 17.97 -39.27 9.69
C ARG A 6 17.07 -38.62 10.77
N ALA A 7 16.09 -39.35 11.25
CA ALA A 7 15.21 -38.83 12.32
C ALA A 7 15.94 -38.67 13.67
N TRP A 8 16.89 -39.60 13.98
CA TRP A 8 17.72 -39.52 15.18
C TRP A 8 18.73 -38.37 15.12
N PHE A 9 19.27 -38.05 13.94
CA PHE A 9 20.23 -36.96 13.78
C PHE A 9 19.57 -35.57 13.93
N LEU A 10 18.34 -35.38 13.44
CA LEU A 10 17.54 -34.16 13.63
C LEU A 10 17.05 -34.01 15.07
N PHE A 11 16.72 -35.11 15.76
CA PHE A 11 16.34 -35.08 17.15
C PHE A 11 17.52 -34.76 18.09
N LEU A 12 18.71 -35.33 17.82
CA LEU A 12 19.94 -34.98 18.54
C LEU A 12 20.40 -33.53 18.28
N ALA A 13 20.30 -33.06 17.04
CA ALA A 13 20.64 -31.68 16.69
C ALA A 13 19.74 -30.65 17.40
N ASN A 14 18.45 -30.93 17.53
CA ASN A 14 17.53 -30.07 18.27
C ASN A 14 17.81 -30.11 19.79
N ILE A 15 18.15 -31.27 20.37
CA ILE A 15 18.52 -31.37 21.80
C ILE A 15 19.84 -30.64 22.06
N ILE A 16 20.82 -30.73 21.17
CA ILE A 16 22.11 -30.01 21.29
C ILE A 16 21.88 -28.50 21.19
N PHE A 17 21.01 -28.04 20.28
CA PHE A 17 20.71 -26.61 20.09
C PHE A 17 19.95 -26.04 21.31
N ILE A 18 18.97 -26.76 21.87
CA ILE A 18 18.24 -26.36 23.07
C ILE A 18 19.18 -26.35 24.29
N ASN A 19 20.05 -27.35 24.44
CA ASN A 19 21.04 -27.35 25.50
C ASN A 19 22.10 -26.26 25.37
N TYR A 20 22.46 -25.87 24.16
CA TYR A 20 23.38 -24.76 23.90
C TYR A 20 22.75 -23.40 24.28
N ILE A 21 21.47 -23.19 23.96
CA ILE A 21 20.70 -22.00 24.37
C ILE A 21 20.54 -21.94 25.90
N LEU A 22 20.20 -23.08 26.54
CA LEU A 22 20.08 -23.17 28.00
C LEU A 22 21.40 -22.96 28.74
N TYR A 23 22.53 -23.38 28.16
CA TYR A 23 23.86 -23.13 28.68
C TYR A 23 24.24 -21.64 28.63
N TYR A 24 23.95 -20.95 27.53
CA TYR A 24 24.18 -19.51 27.39
C TYR A 24 23.26 -18.70 28.28
N MET A 25 21.99 -19.06 28.41
CA MET A 25 21.07 -18.43 29.37
C MET A 25 21.54 -18.58 30.81
N LYS A 26 22.03 -19.75 31.20
CA LYS A 26 22.60 -19.97 32.55
C LYS A 26 23.91 -19.18 32.76
N SER A 27 24.71 -19.00 31.72
CA SER A 27 25.92 -18.19 31.77
C SER A 27 25.60 -16.72 31.90
N MET A 28 24.61 -16.21 31.16
CA MET A 28 24.13 -14.81 31.26
C MET A 28 23.53 -14.50 32.63
N ILE A 29 22.79 -15.43 33.23
CA ILE A 29 22.25 -15.28 34.60
C ILE A 29 23.37 -15.25 35.65
N LYS A 30 24.47 -15.99 35.47
CA LYS A 30 25.66 -15.91 36.34
C LYS A 30 26.38 -14.56 36.23
N ILE A 31 26.52 -14.03 35.01
CA ILE A 31 27.13 -12.72 34.77
C ILE A 31 26.27 -11.60 35.37
N ALA A 32 24.94 -11.68 35.22
CA ALA A 32 24.00 -10.71 35.79
C ALA A 32 24.05 -10.71 37.35
N LYS A 33 24.21 -11.87 37.98
CA LYS A 33 24.36 -12.01 39.44
C LYS A 33 25.69 -11.48 39.97
N SER A 34 26.73 -11.38 39.14
CA SER A 34 28.05 -10.86 39.56
C SER A 34 28.17 -9.35 39.38
N ILE A 35 27.32 -8.75 38.54
CA ILE A 35 27.33 -7.31 38.24
C ILE A 35 26.42 -6.51 39.20
N LEU A 36 25.37 -7.13 39.73
CA LEU A 36 24.42 -6.46 40.64
C LEU A 36 25.03 -5.93 41.93
N PRO A 37 26.02 -6.57 42.61
CA PRO A 37 26.68 -6.01 43.80
C PRO A 37 27.65 -4.86 43.50
N LEU A 38 28.21 -4.80 42.29
CA LEU A 38 29.15 -3.74 41.92
C LEU A 38 28.47 -2.40 41.60
N LEU A 39 27.20 -2.46 41.17
CA LEU A 39 26.37 -1.26 40.95
C LEU A 39 25.87 -0.62 42.26
N GLY A 40 25.79 -1.39 43.32
CA GLY A 40 25.39 -0.89 44.66
C GLY A 40 26.46 -0.08 45.40
N LEU A 41 27.72 -0.22 45.03
CA LEU A 41 28.86 0.44 45.71
C LEU A 41 29.23 1.80 45.13
N LEU A 42 28.68 2.19 43.96
CA LEU A 42 28.95 3.46 43.28
C LEU A 42 27.92 4.57 43.53
N LEU A 43 26.94 4.29 44.40
CA LEU A 43 25.80 5.21 44.67
C LEU A 43 25.90 6.00 45.99
N SER A 44 27.05 6.07 46.62
CA SER A 44 27.18 6.80 47.87
C SER A 44 28.35 7.79 47.87
N LEU A 45 28.18 8.90 47.12
CA LEU A 45 28.86 10.16 47.40
C LEU A 45 28.12 11.29 46.65
N SER A 46 26.99 11.73 47.21
CA SER A 46 26.35 12.99 46.80
C SER A 46 26.64 14.03 47.83
N LEU A 47 27.50 14.99 47.53
CA LEU A 47 27.55 16.24 48.28
C LEU A 47 26.27 17.00 48.05
N SER A 48 25.49 17.23 49.11
CA SER A 48 24.26 18.02 49.08
C SER A 48 24.59 19.50 48.88
N ALA A 49 24.32 20.01 47.67
CA ALA A 49 24.02 21.44 47.55
C ALA A 49 22.64 21.69 48.15
N GLN A 50 22.48 22.78 48.92
CA GLN A 50 21.22 23.14 49.56
C GLN A 50 20.25 23.64 48.51
N ASP A 51 19.30 22.79 48.07
CA ASP A 51 18.26 23.14 47.12
C ASP A 51 17.26 24.11 47.73
N ILE A 52 16.94 25.20 47.02
CA ILE A 52 15.87 26.13 47.37
C ILE A 52 14.62 25.82 46.51
N ALA A 53 13.44 26.08 47.09
CA ALA A 53 12.18 25.92 46.35
C ALA A 53 11.92 27.19 45.51
N VAL A 54 12.25 27.12 44.22
CA VAL A 54 11.97 28.17 43.23
C VAL A 54 10.49 28.08 42.84
N LYS A 55 9.76 29.15 43.05
CA LYS A 55 8.38 29.32 42.60
C LYS A 55 8.31 30.36 41.50
N GLY A 56 7.41 30.16 40.52
CA GLY A 56 7.25 31.11 39.43
C GLY A 56 5.91 30.94 38.73
N HIS A 57 5.64 31.88 37.82
CA HIS A 57 4.47 31.92 36.97
C HIS A 57 4.89 32.17 35.52
N VAL A 58 4.45 31.29 34.62
CA VAL A 58 4.73 31.38 33.16
C VAL A 58 3.48 31.92 32.47
N LYS A 59 3.63 32.98 31.70
CA LYS A 59 2.55 33.63 30.94
C LYS A 59 3.02 33.99 29.54
N ASP A 60 2.08 34.28 28.65
CA ASP A 60 2.36 34.82 27.31
C ASP A 60 2.53 36.35 27.34
N HIS A 61 2.80 36.94 26.16
CA HIS A 61 2.94 38.38 26.00
C HIS A 61 1.64 39.18 26.22
N THR A 62 0.47 38.52 26.21
CA THR A 62 -0.85 39.12 26.50
C THR A 62 -1.19 39.06 27.97
N GLY A 63 -0.40 38.31 28.75
CA GLY A 63 -0.60 38.08 30.18
C GLY A 63 -1.42 36.84 30.52
N GLU A 64 -1.82 36.02 29.54
CA GLU A 64 -2.51 34.74 29.76
C GLU A 64 -1.55 33.67 30.30
N PRO A 65 -1.95 32.87 31.31
CA PRO A 65 -1.12 31.84 31.89
C PRO A 65 -0.84 30.71 30.89
N LEU A 66 0.41 30.30 30.77
CA LEU A 66 0.84 29.19 29.90
C LEU A 66 0.82 27.87 30.68
N ILE A 67 -0.12 27.01 30.35
CA ILE A 67 -0.31 25.67 30.92
C ILE A 67 0.66 24.69 30.28
N GLY A 68 1.31 23.85 31.12
CA GLY A 68 2.17 22.77 30.57
C GLY A 68 3.51 23.27 30.02
N ALA A 69 3.90 24.51 30.31
CA ALA A 69 5.26 24.95 30.04
C ALA A 69 6.26 24.08 30.84
N ASN A 70 7.28 23.56 30.15
CA ASN A 70 8.27 22.69 30.74
C ASN A 70 9.43 23.54 31.30
N ILE A 71 9.74 23.39 32.58
CA ILE A 71 10.79 24.10 33.30
C ILE A 71 11.83 23.06 33.75
N LEU A 72 13.02 23.07 33.16
CA LEU A 72 14.10 22.12 33.42
C LEU A 72 15.34 22.85 33.91
N ILE A 73 16.05 22.24 34.85
CA ILE A 73 17.40 22.69 35.22
C ILE A 73 18.33 22.25 34.11
N LYS A 74 18.97 23.21 33.41
CA LYS A 74 19.84 22.98 32.24
C LYS A 74 20.95 21.97 32.55
N GLY A 75 21.05 20.94 31.74
CA GLY A 75 22.06 19.88 31.93
C GLY A 75 21.65 18.76 32.90
N THR A 76 20.43 18.79 33.46
CA THR A 76 19.90 17.78 34.37
C THR A 76 18.56 17.23 33.88
N SER A 77 18.05 16.19 34.51
CA SER A 77 16.69 15.65 34.28
C SER A 77 15.68 16.16 35.37
N VAL A 78 16.07 17.15 36.17
CA VAL A 78 15.22 17.71 37.21
C VAL A 78 14.41 18.86 36.62
N GLY A 79 13.08 18.73 36.68
CA GLY A 79 12.20 19.74 36.12
C GLY A 79 10.76 19.62 36.64
N THR A 80 9.93 20.56 36.23
CA THR A 80 8.49 20.61 36.52
C THR A 80 7.75 21.18 35.33
N ILE A 81 6.43 21.10 35.33
CA ILE A 81 5.56 21.76 34.35
C ILE A 81 4.66 22.76 35.04
N SER A 82 4.30 23.86 34.35
CA SER A 82 3.35 24.84 34.85
C SER A 82 1.93 24.25 34.93
N ASP A 83 1.20 24.61 35.98
CA ASP A 83 -0.20 24.22 36.20
C ASP A 83 -1.19 25.03 35.34
N VAL A 84 -2.50 24.86 35.60
CA VAL A 84 -3.57 25.51 34.85
C VAL A 84 -3.58 27.03 34.97
N ASP A 85 -3.00 27.56 36.04
CA ASP A 85 -2.83 28.99 36.30
C ASP A 85 -1.42 29.47 35.94
N GLY A 86 -0.62 28.66 35.21
CA GLY A 86 0.73 29.00 34.79
C GLY A 86 1.78 28.92 35.93
N ASN A 87 1.44 28.51 37.16
CA ASN A 87 2.36 28.44 38.28
C ASN A 87 3.21 27.18 38.26
N PHE A 88 4.44 27.29 38.72
CA PHE A 88 5.32 26.14 38.92
C PHE A 88 6.10 26.22 40.21
N THR A 89 6.55 25.09 40.72
CA THR A 89 7.47 24.98 41.86
C THR A 89 8.53 23.93 41.53
N LEU A 90 9.79 24.28 41.61
CA LEU A 90 10.95 23.41 41.29
C LEU A 90 12.00 23.58 42.40
N LYS A 91 12.62 22.49 42.83
CA LYS A 91 13.82 22.54 43.69
C LYS A 91 15.06 22.72 42.81
N ALA A 92 15.80 23.78 43.01
CA ALA A 92 17.02 24.08 42.28
C ALA A 92 18.07 24.74 43.20
N ALA A 93 19.34 24.61 42.85
CA ALA A 93 20.42 25.28 43.53
C ALA A 93 20.57 26.73 43.04
N VAL A 94 21.10 27.60 43.89
CA VAL A 94 21.48 28.96 43.47
C VAL A 94 22.54 28.90 42.36
N ASN A 95 22.37 29.67 41.29
CA ASN A 95 23.09 29.70 40.02
C ASN A 95 22.75 28.57 39.01
N ASP A 96 21.79 27.70 39.30
CA ASP A 96 21.25 26.83 38.27
C ASP A 96 20.59 27.63 37.15
N ILE A 97 20.73 27.19 35.92
CA ILE A 97 20.02 27.78 34.78
C ILE A 97 18.76 27.00 34.53
N LEU A 98 17.60 27.67 34.63
CA LEU A 98 16.32 27.11 34.24
C LEU A 98 16.12 27.31 32.73
N SER A 99 15.85 26.25 32.01
CA SER A 99 15.40 26.29 30.63
C SER A 99 13.88 26.11 30.59
N ILE A 100 13.17 27.13 30.15
CA ILE A 100 11.73 27.19 30.10
C ILE A 100 11.30 27.07 28.64
N THR A 101 10.50 26.05 28.33
CA THR A 101 9.99 25.80 26.96
C THR A 101 8.51 25.52 27.01
N CYS A 102 7.77 26.05 26.04
CA CYS A 102 6.35 25.78 25.85
C CYS A 102 6.09 25.63 24.36
N ILE A 103 5.22 24.70 23.96
CA ILE A 103 4.89 24.46 22.54
C ILE A 103 4.23 25.74 21.99
N GLY A 104 4.77 26.29 20.92
CA GLY A 104 4.32 27.52 20.28
C GLY A 104 4.93 28.80 20.86
N PHE A 105 5.94 28.71 21.76
CA PHE A 105 6.60 29.86 22.35
C PHE A 105 8.12 29.75 22.30
N LYS A 106 8.83 30.89 22.16
CA LYS A 106 10.29 30.96 22.20
C LYS A 106 10.80 30.57 23.58
N GLY A 107 11.65 29.54 23.63
CA GLY A 107 12.28 29.10 24.88
C GLY A 107 13.11 30.19 25.50
N GLN A 108 13.07 30.31 26.85
CA GLN A 108 13.84 31.29 27.63
C GLN A 108 14.70 30.59 28.66
N GLU A 109 15.90 31.12 28.91
CA GLU A 109 16.77 30.65 29.98
C GLU A 109 16.85 31.71 31.08
N LEU A 110 16.76 31.28 32.35
CA LEU A 110 16.84 32.14 33.53
C LEU A 110 17.76 31.51 34.57
N THR A 111 18.64 32.30 35.15
CA THR A 111 19.50 31.85 36.27
C THR A 111 18.76 32.01 37.60
N VAL A 112 18.81 30.97 38.42
CA VAL A 112 18.23 30.97 39.77
C VAL A 112 19.02 31.91 40.68
N THR A 113 18.42 33.02 41.07
CA THR A 113 18.98 33.93 42.07
C THR A 113 18.42 33.56 43.45
N GLY A 114 19.18 33.57 44.51
CA GLY A 114 18.78 33.16 45.85
C GLY A 114 17.63 33.97 46.49
N SER A 115 16.80 34.67 45.74
CA SER A 115 15.66 35.48 46.12
C SER A 115 14.40 34.63 46.25
N ASN A 116 13.65 34.81 47.36
CA ASN A 116 12.34 34.14 47.60
C ASN A 116 11.19 34.73 46.77
N THR A 117 11.44 35.64 45.85
CA THR A 117 10.42 36.29 45.03
C THR A 117 10.00 35.34 43.92
N PRO A 118 8.68 35.09 43.68
CA PRO A 118 8.25 34.25 42.56
C PRO A 118 8.72 34.82 41.22
N LEU A 119 9.29 33.94 40.36
CA LEU A 119 9.75 34.30 39.01
C LEU A 119 8.55 34.51 38.11
N VAL A 120 8.43 35.68 37.49
CA VAL A 120 7.42 35.93 36.43
C VAL A 120 8.13 35.79 35.08
N ILE A 121 7.75 34.78 34.35
CA ILE A 121 8.35 34.43 33.06
C ILE A 121 7.32 34.75 31.98
N THR A 122 7.66 35.63 31.06
CA THR A 122 6.81 35.95 29.92
C THR A 122 7.45 35.38 28.66
N LEU A 123 6.83 34.33 28.08
CA LEU A 123 7.27 33.76 26.83
C LEU A 123 6.64 34.52 25.66
N GLN A 124 7.44 34.76 24.63
CA GLN A 124 6.94 35.31 23.37
C GLN A 124 6.48 34.19 22.50
N GLU A 125 5.37 34.35 21.76
CA GLU A 125 4.94 33.41 20.76
C GLU A 125 6.08 33.15 19.78
N ASP A 126 6.37 31.90 19.56
CA ASP A 126 7.30 31.49 18.50
C ASP A 126 6.53 31.50 17.17
N THR A 127 6.55 32.66 16.51
CA THR A 127 6.01 32.81 15.17
C THR A 127 6.88 32.12 14.10
N GLU A 128 8.12 31.74 14.47
CA GLU A 128 8.85 30.75 13.72
C GLU A 128 8.22 29.39 14.03
N MET A 129 7.35 28.88 13.13
CA MET A 129 6.95 27.48 13.16
C MET A 129 8.21 26.65 13.33
N LEU A 130 8.24 25.79 14.36
CA LEU A 130 9.28 24.76 14.50
C LEU A 130 9.52 24.20 13.11
N ASP A 131 10.69 24.45 12.55
CA ASP A 131 11.07 24.09 11.19
C ASP A 131 10.80 22.59 11.03
N GLU A 132 9.65 22.23 10.48
CA GLU A 132 9.27 20.85 10.24
C GLU A 132 10.32 20.24 9.32
N VAL A 133 11.10 19.31 9.85
CA VAL A 133 12.13 18.62 9.10
C VAL A 133 11.49 17.46 8.36
N VAL A 134 11.65 17.43 7.05
CA VAL A 134 11.17 16.37 6.18
C VAL A 134 12.33 15.55 5.64
N VAL A 135 12.11 14.24 5.53
CA VAL A 135 13.07 13.34 4.89
C VAL A 135 12.87 13.41 3.37
N ILE A 136 13.91 13.82 2.66
CA ILE A 136 13.91 13.82 1.20
C ILE A 136 15.11 13.01 0.69
N GLY A 137 14.83 11.86 0.12
CA GLY A 137 15.88 10.99 -0.42
C GLY A 137 16.95 10.69 0.63
N TYR A 138 18.15 11.13 0.36
CA TYR A 138 19.30 11.02 1.24
C TYR A 138 19.43 12.31 2.06
N GLY A 139 18.99 12.29 3.32
CA GLY A 139 19.10 13.42 4.26
C GLY A 139 17.76 14.01 4.69
N GLN A 140 17.88 14.98 5.59
CA GLN A 140 16.76 15.72 6.16
C GLN A 140 16.89 17.19 5.77
N VAL A 141 15.77 17.83 5.40
CA VAL A 141 15.72 19.25 5.01
C VAL A 141 14.54 19.90 5.73
N LYS A 142 14.68 21.17 6.06
CA LYS A 142 13.56 21.96 6.57
C LYS A 142 12.47 22.02 5.51
N LYS A 143 11.20 21.81 5.87
CA LYS A 143 10.06 21.85 4.94
C LYS A 143 9.99 23.17 4.17
N GLY A 144 10.35 24.27 4.85
CA GLY A 144 10.45 25.59 4.25
C GLY A 144 11.41 25.67 3.06
N ASP A 145 12.51 24.92 3.10
CA ASP A 145 13.59 24.95 2.10
C ASP A 145 13.36 23.99 0.92
N VAL A 146 12.29 23.20 0.94
CA VAL A 146 12.00 22.27 -0.15
C VAL A 146 11.51 23.00 -1.38
N THR A 147 12.14 22.73 -2.53
CA THR A 147 11.81 23.35 -3.81
C THR A 147 10.79 22.59 -4.66
N GLY A 148 10.58 21.30 -4.38
CA GLY A 148 9.66 20.44 -5.14
C GLY A 148 8.35 20.15 -4.42
N SER A 149 7.41 19.48 -5.12
CA SER A 149 6.12 19.07 -4.55
C SER A 149 6.26 17.81 -3.70
N LEU A 150 6.09 17.95 -2.39
CA LEU A 150 6.00 16.85 -1.45
C LEU A 150 4.89 17.10 -0.41
N LEU A 151 4.36 16.02 0.15
CA LEU A 151 3.42 16.11 1.27
C LEU A 151 3.82 15.08 2.33
N THR A 152 3.89 15.52 3.58
CA THR A 152 4.08 14.64 4.74
C THR A 152 2.75 14.52 5.49
N VAL A 153 2.31 13.29 5.73
CA VAL A 153 1.11 12.96 6.51
C VAL A 153 1.56 12.36 7.84
N LYS A 154 1.14 12.99 8.94
CA LYS A 154 1.48 12.57 10.31
C LYS A 154 0.43 11.59 10.87
N PRO A 155 0.74 10.83 11.96
CA PRO A 155 -0.19 9.84 12.53
C PRO A 155 -1.54 10.41 12.94
N ASP A 156 -1.60 11.68 13.33
CA ASP A 156 -2.84 12.34 13.73
C ASP A 156 -3.77 12.66 12.56
N GLU A 157 -3.21 12.77 11.36
CA GLU A 157 -3.91 13.04 10.11
C GLU A 157 -4.35 11.76 9.39
N LEU A 158 -3.76 10.61 9.77
CA LEU A 158 -4.08 9.30 9.21
C LEU A 158 -5.51 8.85 9.57
N ASN A 159 -6.05 7.96 8.75
CA ASN A 159 -7.31 7.30 9.07
C ASN A 159 -7.19 6.51 10.36
N LYS A 160 -8.12 6.69 11.31
CA LYS A 160 -8.10 6.05 12.64
C LYS A 160 -9.07 4.86 12.77
N GLY A 161 -9.50 4.25 11.66
CA GLY A 161 -10.28 3.01 11.65
C GLY A 161 -9.40 1.77 11.83
N LYS A 162 -9.96 0.61 11.51
CA LYS A 162 -9.21 -0.63 11.36
C LYS A 162 -8.17 -0.46 10.25
N GLN A 163 -6.91 -0.58 10.59
CA GLN A 163 -5.79 -0.51 9.65
C GLN A 163 -5.08 -1.85 9.67
N LEU A 164 -5.34 -2.71 8.69
CA LEU A 164 -4.60 -3.94 8.51
C LEU A 164 -3.30 -3.69 7.75
N THR A 165 -3.34 -2.73 6.82
CA THR A 165 -2.20 -2.32 5.99
C THR A 165 -1.91 -0.84 6.17
N ALA A 166 -0.70 -0.43 5.84
CA ALA A 166 -0.31 0.98 5.95
C ALA A 166 -0.98 1.85 4.87
N GLU A 167 -1.38 1.26 3.74
CA GLU A 167 -2.11 1.93 2.66
C GLU A 167 -3.50 2.40 3.11
N ASP A 168 -4.20 1.60 3.92
CA ASP A 168 -5.53 1.95 4.46
C ASP A 168 -5.51 3.30 5.20
N ALA A 169 -4.36 3.63 5.80
CA ALA A 169 -4.17 4.87 6.54
C ALA A 169 -4.11 6.11 5.64
N LEU A 170 -3.73 5.95 4.37
CA LEU A 170 -3.48 7.03 3.41
C LEU A 170 -4.64 7.29 2.45
N VAL A 171 -5.66 6.43 2.39
CA VAL A 171 -6.79 6.57 1.46
C VAL A 171 -7.44 7.94 1.60
N GLY A 172 -7.52 8.70 0.50
CA GLY A 172 -8.13 10.02 0.44
C GLY A 172 -7.38 11.14 1.18
N LYS A 173 -6.10 10.94 1.58
CA LYS A 173 -5.34 11.94 2.37
C LYS A 173 -4.45 12.86 1.54
N VAL A 174 -4.03 12.46 0.36
CA VAL A 174 -2.99 13.13 -0.40
C VAL A 174 -3.47 13.50 -1.81
N ALA A 175 -3.42 14.77 -2.16
CA ALA A 175 -3.68 15.22 -3.53
C ALA A 175 -2.68 14.59 -4.50
N GLY A 176 -3.16 14.13 -5.66
CA GLY A 176 -2.33 13.44 -6.66
C GLY A 176 -2.07 11.95 -6.36
N VAL A 177 -2.58 11.42 -5.24
CA VAL A 177 -2.45 10.00 -4.88
C VAL A 177 -3.83 9.35 -4.89
N ASN A 178 -3.98 8.34 -5.73
CA ASN A 178 -5.16 7.49 -5.77
C ASN A 178 -4.79 6.12 -5.19
N ILE A 179 -5.48 5.70 -4.13
CA ILE A 179 -5.34 4.38 -3.52
C ILE A 179 -6.66 3.67 -3.71
N VAL A 180 -6.64 2.65 -4.56
CA VAL A 180 -7.77 1.72 -4.70
C VAL A 180 -7.53 0.59 -3.72
N PRO A 181 -8.29 0.50 -2.62
CA PRO A 181 -8.11 -0.57 -1.65
C PRO A 181 -8.25 -1.94 -2.31
N GLY A 182 -7.55 -2.92 -1.79
CA GLY A 182 -7.65 -4.29 -2.27
C GLY A 182 -9.03 -4.91 -2.08
N SER A 183 -9.15 -6.19 -2.34
CA SER A 183 -10.39 -6.95 -2.10
C SER A 183 -10.80 -6.92 -0.62
N GLY A 184 -12.01 -7.37 -0.28
CA GLY A 184 -12.47 -7.50 1.10
C GLY A 184 -11.75 -8.58 1.93
N ALA A 185 -10.82 -9.33 1.32
CA ALA A 185 -10.02 -10.31 2.03
C ALA A 185 -9.09 -9.63 3.05
N PRO A 186 -8.99 -10.13 4.28
CA PRO A 186 -8.08 -9.58 5.28
C PRO A 186 -6.62 -9.61 4.80
N GLY A 187 -5.89 -8.53 5.03
CA GLY A 187 -4.48 -8.41 4.59
C GLY A 187 -4.27 -8.12 3.10
N SER A 188 -5.35 -8.03 2.32
CA SER A 188 -5.28 -7.62 0.92
C SER A 188 -4.80 -6.19 0.80
N GLY A 189 -3.62 -5.97 0.24
CA GLY A 189 -3.03 -4.64 -0.02
C GLY A 189 -3.78 -3.88 -1.11
N GLY A 190 -3.77 -2.54 -1.03
CA GLY A 190 -4.34 -1.66 -2.06
C GLY A 190 -3.35 -1.36 -3.19
N THR A 191 -3.89 -0.99 -4.34
CA THR A 191 -3.09 -0.46 -5.44
C THR A 191 -2.89 1.05 -5.28
N ILE A 192 -1.66 1.50 -5.20
CA ILE A 192 -1.31 2.91 -5.06
C ILE A 192 -0.90 3.48 -6.41
N ARG A 193 -1.44 4.64 -6.78
CA ARG A 193 -1.06 5.36 -7.99
C ARG A 193 -0.81 6.83 -7.69
N ILE A 194 0.31 7.35 -8.18
CA ILE A 194 0.64 8.77 -8.13
C ILE A 194 0.55 9.31 -9.55
N ARG A 195 -0.32 10.30 -9.78
CA ARG A 195 -0.47 10.99 -11.09
C ARG A 195 -0.79 10.04 -12.27
N MET A 196 -1.72 9.10 -12.12
CA MET A 196 -2.20 8.14 -13.15
C MET A 196 -1.18 7.13 -13.71
N GLY A 197 0.01 7.00 -13.12
CA GLY A 197 1.07 6.15 -13.66
C GLY A 197 1.79 6.75 -14.87
N ALA A 198 2.94 6.21 -15.22
CA ALA A 198 3.81 6.71 -16.28
C ALA A 198 4.01 5.72 -17.42
N SER A 199 3.56 4.47 -17.32
CA SER A 199 3.80 3.41 -18.29
C SER A 199 2.51 2.71 -18.71
N LEU A 200 2.54 2.05 -19.88
CA LEU A 200 1.45 1.20 -20.38
C LEU A 200 1.60 -0.25 -19.90
N SER A 201 2.78 -0.82 -19.96
CA SER A 201 3.06 -2.23 -19.63
C SER A 201 4.04 -2.42 -18.48
N ALA A 202 4.93 -1.46 -18.20
CA ALA A 202 5.81 -1.52 -17.04
C ALA A 202 5.03 -1.21 -15.73
N ASP A 203 5.68 -1.51 -14.59
CA ASP A 203 5.10 -1.26 -13.28
C ASP A 203 4.78 0.22 -13.07
N ASN A 204 3.57 0.49 -12.61
CA ASN A 204 3.08 1.83 -12.31
C ASN A 204 2.99 2.12 -10.81
N ASP A 205 3.51 1.24 -9.96
CA ASP A 205 3.52 1.43 -8.52
C ASP A 205 4.60 2.45 -8.11
N PRO A 206 4.36 3.29 -7.10
CA PRO A 206 5.40 4.17 -6.56
C PRO A 206 6.47 3.37 -5.85
N LEU A 207 7.70 3.89 -5.83
CA LEU A 207 8.76 3.33 -5.01
C LEU A 207 8.43 3.52 -3.52
N ILE A 208 8.43 2.43 -2.75
CA ILE A 208 8.29 2.49 -1.30
C ILE A 208 9.66 2.44 -0.64
N VAL A 209 9.92 3.34 0.30
CA VAL A 209 11.16 3.41 1.07
C VAL A 209 10.83 3.39 2.56
N ILE A 210 11.33 2.38 3.29
CA ILE A 210 11.10 2.22 4.72
C ILE A 210 12.39 2.46 5.48
N ASP A 211 12.45 3.54 6.25
CA ASP A 211 13.65 3.98 7.00
C ASP A 211 14.94 3.96 6.14
N GLY A 212 14.82 4.33 4.86
CA GLY A 212 15.95 4.38 3.91
C GLY A 212 16.20 3.07 3.15
N VAL A 213 15.37 2.04 3.30
CA VAL A 213 15.44 0.79 2.52
C VAL A 213 14.36 0.78 1.45
N PRO A 214 14.69 0.78 0.15
CA PRO A 214 13.72 0.62 -0.93
C PRO A 214 13.17 -0.81 -0.95
N VAL A 215 11.86 -0.94 -0.92
CA VAL A 215 11.15 -2.23 -0.89
C VAL A 215 10.12 -2.33 -2.02
N SER A 216 9.58 -3.52 -2.27
CA SER A 216 8.47 -3.71 -3.20
C SER A 216 7.12 -3.34 -2.56
N ASN A 217 6.10 -3.02 -3.37
CA ASN A 217 4.77 -2.64 -2.88
C ASN A 217 4.12 -3.67 -1.95
N ALA A 218 4.20 -4.95 -2.28
CA ALA A 218 3.70 -6.03 -1.40
C ALA A 218 4.28 -6.00 0.03
N SER A 219 5.23 -5.09 0.26
CA SER A 219 5.97 -4.97 1.52
C SER A 219 5.33 -4.05 2.53
N ILE A 220 4.41 -3.18 2.11
CA ILE A 220 3.77 -2.22 3.01
C ILE A 220 2.86 -2.96 3.99
N SER A 221 2.19 -4.01 3.54
CA SER A 221 1.32 -4.85 4.39
C SER A 221 2.05 -5.50 5.56
N SER A 222 3.37 -5.74 5.43
CA SER A 222 4.18 -6.35 6.50
C SER A 222 4.56 -5.41 7.64
N ILE A 223 4.33 -4.08 7.48
CA ILE A 223 4.62 -3.10 8.53
C ILE A 223 3.42 -2.92 9.44
N ASN A 224 3.70 -2.87 10.75
CA ASN A 224 2.67 -2.49 11.70
C ASN A 224 2.34 -0.99 11.58
N PRO A 225 1.10 -0.59 11.23
CA PRO A 225 0.73 0.81 11.15
C PRO A 225 0.99 1.60 12.44
N ASN A 226 0.96 0.95 13.61
CA ASN A 226 1.24 1.57 14.90
C ASN A 226 2.71 2.01 15.06
N ASP A 227 3.63 1.45 14.28
CA ASP A 227 5.05 1.81 14.31
C ASP A 227 5.39 2.99 13.37
N ILE A 228 4.45 3.45 12.55
CA ILE A 228 4.68 4.52 11.58
C ILE A 228 4.68 5.88 12.27
N ALA A 229 5.70 6.68 12.01
CA ALA A 229 5.83 8.06 12.45
C ALA A 229 5.31 9.06 11.41
N SER A 230 5.54 8.79 10.12
CA SER A 230 5.05 9.64 9.03
C SER A 230 5.12 8.92 7.70
N PHE A 231 4.28 9.38 6.78
CA PHE A 231 4.40 9.12 5.35
C PHE A 231 4.80 10.40 4.66
N THR A 232 5.87 10.38 3.85
CA THR A 232 6.23 11.48 2.98
C THR A 232 6.07 11.03 1.54
N VAL A 233 5.20 11.71 0.80
CA VAL A 233 4.91 11.41 -0.61
C VAL A 233 5.64 12.43 -1.49
N LEU A 234 6.56 11.95 -2.31
CA LEU A 234 7.30 12.72 -3.29
C LEU A 234 6.64 12.53 -4.66
N LYS A 235 6.12 13.61 -5.23
CA LYS A 235 5.32 13.55 -6.48
C LYS A 235 6.03 14.15 -7.69
N ASP A 236 6.99 15.02 -7.43
CA ASP A 236 7.69 15.82 -8.42
C ASP A 236 9.06 15.23 -8.76
N ALA A 237 9.44 15.26 -10.03
CA ALA A 237 10.72 14.76 -10.51
C ALA A 237 11.93 15.42 -9.83
N SER A 238 11.85 16.68 -9.39
CA SER A 238 12.95 17.35 -8.70
C SER A 238 13.32 16.73 -7.35
N VAL A 239 12.34 16.20 -6.64
CA VAL A 239 12.55 15.50 -5.35
C VAL A 239 12.68 14.00 -5.51
N THR A 240 12.14 13.42 -6.60
CA THR A 240 12.21 11.99 -6.86
C THR A 240 13.44 11.57 -7.67
N ALA A 241 14.05 12.47 -8.46
CA ALA A 241 15.23 12.17 -9.29
C ALA A 241 16.42 11.61 -8.49
N ILE A 242 16.53 11.93 -7.20
CA ILE A 242 17.55 11.36 -6.33
C ILE A 242 17.40 9.84 -6.14
N TYR A 243 16.20 9.29 -6.35
CA TYR A 243 15.92 7.85 -6.36
C TYR A 243 16.01 7.24 -7.78
N GLY A 244 16.20 8.09 -8.80
CA GLY A 244 16.54 7.73 -10.18
C GLY A 244 15.49 6.87 -10.87
N SER A 245 15.98 5.76 -11.40
CA SER A 245 15.27 4.85 -12.29
C SER A 245 14.08 4.08 -11.70
N ARG A 246 13.76 4.26 -10.43
CA ARG A 246 12.62 3.60 -9.75
C ARG A 246 11.55 4.60 -9.34
N ALA A 247 11.72 5.88 -9.68
CA ALA A 247 10.91 6.96 -9.13
C ALA A 247 10.01 7.66 -10.15
N SER A 248 9.87 7.12 -11.37
CA SER A 248 8.97 7.67 -12.43
C SER A 248 7.51 7.77 -11.97
N ASN A 249 7.08 6.86 -11.11
CA ASN A 249 5.73 6.83 -10.55
C ASN A 249 5.65 7.46 -9.15
N GLY A 250 6.65 8.26 -8.75
CA GLY A 250 6.74 8.88 -7.43
C GLY A 250 7.35 7.97 -6.37
N VAL A 251 7.51 8.51 -5.15
CA VAL A 251 8.10 7.79 -4.01
C VAL A 251 7.26 8.02 -2.77
N ILE A 252 7.05 6.97 -1.99
CA ILE A 252 6.45 7.03 -0.66
C ILE A 252 7.51 6.63 0.36
N ILE A 253 7.91 7.56 1.22
CA ILE A 253 8.85 7.33 2.30
C ILE A 253 8.04 7.07 3.57
N ILE A 254 8.25 5.92 4.17
CA ILE A 254 7.68 5.54 5.47
C ILE A 254 8.78 5.66 6.51
N THR A 255 8.59 6.58 7.45
CA THR A 255 9.48 6.74 8.60
C THR A 255 8.84 6.09 9.80
N THR A 256 9.57 5.25 10.53
CA THR A 256 9.05 4.61 11.73
C THR A 256 9.43 5.39 12.99
N LYS A 257 8.63 5.20 14.06
CA LYS A 257 8.83 5.84 15.36
C LYS A 257 10.17 5.43 15.95
N LYS A 258 10.91 6.40 16.47
CA LYS A 258 12.22 6.21 17.13
C LYS A 258 12.10 6.32 18.65
N GLY A 259 13.19 6.05 19.35
CA GLY A 259 13.33 6.30 20.78
C GLY A 259 13.32 7.80 21.13
N ASN A 260 13.16 8.12 22.41
CA ASN A 260 13.20 9.50 22.89
C ASN A 260 14.64 10.06 22.78
N THR A 261 14.78 11.25 22.19
CA THR A 261 16.10 11.88 21.92
C THR A 261 16.59 12.80 23.03
N ASP A 262 15.79 13.09 24.06
CA ASP A 262 16.04 14.14 25.05
C ASP A 262 16.81 13.66 26.30
N GLY A 263 17.83 12.82 26.10
CA GLY A 263 18.70 12.32 27.18
C GLY A 263 18.18 11.04 27.84
N VAL A 264 18.62 10.78 29.10
CA VAL A 264 18.17 9.57 29.82
C VAL A 264 16.70 9.71 30.19
N SER A 265 15.87 8.84 29.62
CA SER A 265 14.44 8.80 29.94
C SER A 265 14.06 7.44 30.50
N ARG A 266 13.13 7.42 31.46
CA ARG A 266 12.51 6.19 31.93
C ARG A 266 11.75 5.53 30.77
N PRO A 267 11.69 4.20 30.68
CA PRO A 267 10.88 3.52 29.70
C PRO A 267 9.41 3.98 29.77
N SER A 268 8.83 4.31 28.63
CA SER A 268 7.40 4.54 28.45
C SER A 268 6.83 3.37 27.67
N PHE A 269 5.73 2.82 28.13
CA PHE A 269 5.04 1.73 27.49
C PHE A 269 3.75 2.23 26.86
N SER A 270 3.43 1.71 25.68
CA SER A 270 2.16 1.96 25.02
C SER A 270 1.57 0.60 24.59
N TYR A 271 0.34 0.35 25.03
CA TYR A 271 -0.41 -0.83 24.62
C TYR A 271 -1.67 -0.39 23.89
N SER A 272 -1.89 -0.92 22.70
CA SER A 272 -3.14 -0.75 21.96
C SER A 272 -3.78 -2.12 21.67
N ALA A 273 -5.10 -2.16 21.81
CA ALA A 273 -5.90 -3.34 21.48
C ALA A 273 -7.17 -2.89 20.73
N ASN A 274 -7.51 -3.62 19.68
CA ASN A 274 -8.71 -3.40 18.90
C ASN A 274 -9.46 -4.72 18.74
N VAL A 275 -10.79 -4.67 18.85
CA VAL A 275 -11.70 -5.77 18.50
C VAL A 275 -12.59 -5.29 17.39
N THR A 276 -12.75 -6.10 16.36
CA THR A 276 -13.52 -5.76 15.16
C THR A 276 -14.58 -6.81 14.87
N VAL A 277 -15.76 -6.33 14.41
CA VAL A 277 -16.86 -7.17 13.90
C VAL A 277 -17.27 -6.62 12.54
N GLY A 278 -17.18 -7.44 11.50
CA GLY A 278 -17.47 -7.08 10.12
C GLY A 278 -18.58 -7.92 9.49
N ASN A 279 -19.44 -7.28 8.70
CA ASN A 279 -20.52 -7.94 7.99
C ASN A 279 -20.52 -7.52 6.51
N VAL A 280 -20.89 -8.45 5.63
CA VAL A 280 -21.29 -8.13 4.25
C VAL A 280 -22.57 -7.28 4.31
N TYR A 281 -22.59 -6.15 3.62
CA TYR A 281 -23.73 -5.22 3.67
C TYR A 281 -24.53 -5.15 2.35
N LYS A 282 -24.00 -5.70 1.26
CA LYS A 282 -24.68 -5.81 -0.05
C LYS A 282 -24.33 -7.17 -0.66
N LYS A 283 -25.33 -7.85 -1.21
CA LYS A 283 -25.19 -9.08 -1.99
C LYS A 283 -25.67 -8.82 -3.41
N LEU A 284 -25.29 -9.65 -4.36
CA LEU A 284 -25.89 -9.62 -5.69
C LEU A 284 -27.34 -10.12 -5.62
N ASP A 285 -28.22 -9.42 -6.34
CA ASP A 285 -29.64 -9.71 -6.37
C ASP A 285 -29.90 -10.83 -7.38
N VAL A 286 -29.94 -12.07 -6.88
CA VAL A 286 -30.26 -13.28 -7.63
C VAL A 286 -31.70 -13.73 -7.37
N LEU A 287 -32.23 -14.64 -8.18
CA LEU A 287 -33.55 -15.19 -7.96
C LEU A 287 -33.56 -16.11 -6.73
N SER A 288 -34.62 -15.99 -5.92
CA SER A 288 -34.93 -16.98 -4.88
C SER A 288 -35.38 -18.30 -5.54
N ALA A 289 -35.35 -19.40 -4.80
CA ALA A 289 -35.74 -20.71 -5.35
C ALA A 289 -37.17 -20.73 -5.95
N SER A 290 -38.09 -19.97 -5.39
CA SER A 290 -39.45 -19.83 -5.93
C SER A 290 -39.47 -19.06 -7.25
N GLU A 291 -38.84 -17.90 -7.30
CA GLU A 291 -38.73 -17.08 -8.51
C GLU A 291 -37.92 -17.80 -9.61
N TYR A 292 -36.91 -18.55 -9.19
CA TYR A 292 -36.10 -19.37 -10.10
C TYR A 292 -36.93 -20.46 -10.77
N ARG A 293 -37.80 -21.16 -10.02
CA ARG A 293 -38.75 -22.16 -10.59
C ARG A 293 -39.68 -21.54 -11.62
N GLU A 294 -40.21 -20.35 -11.34
CA GLU A 294 -41.10 -19.62 -12.26
C GLU A 294 -40.32 -19.20 -13.54
N ALA A 295 -39.11 -18.63 -13.36
CA ALA A 295 -38.27 -18.23 -14.49
C ALA A 295 -37.81 -19.43 -15.31
N PHE A 296 -37.43 -20.53 -14.67
CA PHE A 296 -37.04 -21.78 -15.34
C PHE A 296 -38.23 -22.34 -16.17
N ALA A 297 -39.40 -22.44 -15.60
CA ALA A 297 -40.59 -22.94 -16.34
C ALA A 297 -40.95 -22.07 -17.55
N LYS A 298 -40.63 -20.78 -17.50
CA LYS A 298 -41.02 -19.83 -18.56
C LYS A 298 -39.96 -19.67 -19.64
N TYR A 299 -38.66 -19.71 -19.26
CA TYR A 299 -37.58 -19.29 -20.15
C TYR A 299 -36.53 -20.38 -20.44
N ALA A 300 -36.45 -21.44 -19.60
CA ALA A 300 -35.44 -22.46 -19.80
C ALA A 300 -35.80 -23.38 -20.97
N ASN A 301 -34.82 -23.70 -21.80
CA ASN A 301 -34.98 -24.69 -22.88
C ASN A 301 -34.46 -26.06 -22.41
N ALA A 302 -35.05 -26.58 -21.36
CA ALA A 302 -34.62 -27.83 -20.72
C ALA A 302 -35.47 -29.02 -21.23
N PRO A 303 -34.89 -30.25 -21.35
CA PRO A 303 -35.65 -31.44 -21.69
C PRO A 303 -36.62 -31.83 -20.55
N GLU A 304 -37.75 -32.46 -20.86
CA GLU A 304 -38.74 -32.90 -19.87
C GLU A 304 -38.18 -33.84 -18.78
N SER A 305 -37.08 -34.54 -19.09
CA SER A 305 -36.37 -35.42 -18.16
C SER A 305 -35.63 -34.64 -17.06
N PHE A 306 -35.26 -33.40 -17.30
CA PHE A 306 -34.60 -32.57 -16.31
C PHE A 306 -35.62 -32.13 -15.22
N LYS A 307 -35.20 -32.31 -13.96
CA LYS A 307 -36.06 -31.92 -12.82
C LYS A 307 -35.24 -31.00 -11.89
N LEU A 308 -35.89 -29.91 -11.51
CA LEU A 308 -35.39 -29.04 -10.43
C LEU A 308 -35.41 -29.77 -9.08
N GLY A 309 -34.55 -29.37 -8.19
CA GLY A 309 -34.53 -29.86 -6.82
C GLY A 309 -35.65 -29.28 -5.97
N ASN A 310 -35.79 -29.77 -4.75
CA ASN A 310 -36.80 -29.33 -3.79
C ASN A 310 -36.22 -28.37 -2.71
N ALA A 311 -34.94 -28.10 -2.72
CA ALA A 311 -34.31 -27.21 -1.75
C ALA A 311 -34.69 -25.73 -1.98
N ASP A 312 -34.41 -24.90 -0.99
CA ASP A 312 -34.52 -23.44 -1.01
C ASP A 312 -33.23 -22.90 -0.37
N THR A 313 -32.17 -22.84 -1.16
CA THR A 313 -30.81 -22.53 -0.70
C THR A 313 -30.42 -21.13 -1.13
N ASP A 314 -30.14 -20.22 -0.18
CA ASP A 314 -29.42 -18.98 -0.44
C ASP A 314 -27.91 -19.26 -0.42
N TRP A 315 -27.35 -19.57 -1.57
CA TRP A 315 -25.93 -19.89 -1.71
C TRP A 315 -25.00 -18.78 -1.28
N GLN A 316 -25.43 -17.51 -1.35
CA GLN A 316 -24.62 -16.40 -0.86
C GLN A 316 -24.57 -16.39 0.68
N ASP A 317 -25.67 -16.73 1.38
CA ASP A 317 -25.65 -16.86 2.84
C ASP A 317 -24.82 -18.05 3.31
N GLU A 318 -24.78 -19.13 2.52
CA GLU A 318 -24.01 -20.31 2.86
C GLU A 318 -22.49 -20.09 2.80
N ILE A 319 -22.01 -19.15 2.00
CA ILE A 319 -20.56 -18.87 1.90
C ILE A 319 -20.08 -17.76 2.84
N TYR A 320 -20.98 -16.88 3.30
CA TYR A 320 -20.61 -15.75 4.14
C TYR A 320 -20.74 -16.04 5.64
N ARG A 321 -20.00 -15.26 6.42
CA ARG A 321 -20.07 -15.25 7.90
C ARG A 321 -19.81 -13.86 8.45
N VAL A 322 -20.14 -13.66 9.73
CA VAL A 322 -19.69 -12.51 10.51
C VAL A 322 -18.18 -12.62 10.72
N ALA A 323 -17.44 -11.62 10.30
CA ALA A 323 -15.99 -11.57 10.42
C ALA A 323 -15.57 -10.93 11.74
N MET A 324 -14.89 -11.67 12.60
CA MET A 324 -14.33 -11.16 13.85
C MET A 324 -12.81 -10.99 13.73
N GLY A 325 -12.27 -9.99 14.42
CA GLY A 325 -10.84 -9.78 14.44
C GLY A 325 -10.35 -9.11 15.70
N THR A 326 -9.06 -9.32 16.01
CA THR A 326 -8.35 -8.68 17.11
C THR A 326 -6.99 -8.20 16.64
N ASP A 327 -6.57 -7.05 17.16
CA ASP A 327 -5.24 -6.48 16.95
C ASP A 327 -4.67 -6.02 18.29
N HIS A 328 -3.44 -6.41 18.58
CA HIS A 328 -2.74 -6.07 19.82
C HIS A 328 -1.36 -5.54 19.49
N ASN A 329 -0.99 -4.41 20.06
CA ASN A 329 0.34 -3.84 19.91
C ASN A 329 0.90 -3.38 21.25
N LEU A 330 2.10 -3.80 21.59
CA LEU A 330 2.85 -3.34 22.75
C LEU A 330 4.14 -2.70 22.28
N SER A 331 4.43 -1.50 22.73
CA SER A 331 5.71 -0.86 22.48
C SER A 331 6.32 -0.25 23.73
N MET A 332 7.65 -0.27 23.77
CA MET A 332 8.48 0.34 24.79
C MET A 332 9.42 1.35 24.14
N THR A 333 9.45 2.56 24.66
CA THR A 333 10.27 3.65 24.14
C THR A 333 11.05 4.28 25.29
N GLY A 334 12.33 4.58 25.07
CA GLY A 334 13.16 5.21 26.09
C GLY A 334 14.51 5.66 25.57
N ALA A 335 15.37 6.11 26.46
CA ALA A 335 16.77 6.44 26.15
C ALA A 335 17.71 6.01 27.28
N LEU A 336 18.81 5.38 26.93
CA LEU A 336 19.93 5.02 27.81
C LEU A 336 21.13 5.92 27.44
N LYS A 337 21.38 6.98 28.23
CA LYS A 337 22.40 8.00 27.90
C LYS A 337 22.22 8.53 26.46
N ASN A 338 23.19 8.26 25.59
CA ASN A 338 23.20 8.72 24.20
C ASN A 338 22.57 7.68 23.24
N MET A 339 21.79 6.71 23.74
CA MET A 339 21.19 5.64 22.96
C MET A 339 19.66 5.64 23.12
N PRO A 340 18.92 6.42 22.34
CA PRO A 340 17.48 6.27 22.19
C PRO A 340 17.14 4.86 21.66
N TYR A 341 16.09 4.27 22.18
CA TYR A 341 15.63 2.96 21.75
C TYR A 341 14.11 2.87 21.69
N ARG A 342 13.62 2.04 20.79
CA ARG A 342 12.23 1.62 20.69
C ARG A 342 12.17 0.13 20.37
N VAL A 343 11.29 -0.58 21.06
CA VAL A 343 10.96 -1.98 20.78
C VAL A 343 9.45 -2.08 20.68
N SER A 344 8.93 -2.76 19.66
CA SER A 344 7.50 -3.05 19.55
C SER A 344 7.25 -4.49 19.14
N VAL A 345 6.11 -5.03 19.60
CA VAL A 345 5.59 -6.34 19.20
C VAL A 345 4.10 -6.17 18.93
N GLY A 346 3.63 -6.66 17.80
CA GLY A 346 2.24 -6.63 17.41
C GLY A 346 1.72 -7.99 16.99
N TYR A 347 0.46 -8.28 17.30
CA TYR A 347 -0.24 -9.47 16.86
C TYR A 347 -1.61 -9.08 16.31
N THR A 348 -1.89 -9.52 15.10
CA THR A 348 -3.18 -9.32 14.41
C THR A 348 -3.76 -10.69 14.06
N ASN A 349 -5.05 -10.89 14.32
CA ASN A 349 -5.81 -12.05 13.85
C ASN A 349 -7.16 -11.55 13.32
N GLN A 350 -7.42 -11.75 12.03
CA GLN A 350 -8.60 -11.24 11.36
C GLN A 350 -9.25 -12.32 10.49
N ASN A 351 -10.50 -12.64 10.79
CA ASN A 351 -11.34 -13.44 9.90
C ASN A 351 -11.85 -12.60 8.72
N GLY A 352 -11.97 -13.22 7.57
CA GLY A 352 -12.71 -12.68 6.43
C GLY A 352 -14.22 -12.97 6.53
N THR A 353 -15.02 -12.28 5.71
CA THR A 353 -16.46 -12.50 5.59
C THR A 353 -16.79 -13.76 4.80
N LEU A 354 -15.90 -14.29 3.98
CA LEU A 354 -16.02 -15.65 3.45
C LEU A 354 -15.61 -16.66 4.53
N LYS A 355 -16.33 -17.79 4.63
CA LYS A 355 -15.98 -18.90 5.54
C LYS A 355 -14.54 -19.35 5.26
N ASN A 356 -13.80 -19.81 6.25
CA ASN A 356 -12.39 -20.27 6.22
C ASN A 356 -11.33 -19.24 5.83
N ASN A 357 -11.70 -18.03 5.37
CA ASN A 357 -10.72 -16.98 5.14
C ASN A 357 -10.23 -16.39 6.46
N ASN A 358 -8.91 -16.37 6.69
CA ASN A 358 -8.30 -15.86 7.92
C ASN A 358 -6.90 -15.32 7.64
N TYR A 359 -6.55 -14.22 8.27
CA TYR A 359 -5.23 -13.60 8.23
C TYR A 359 -4.68 -13.41 9.64
N GLN A 360 -3.45 -13.86 9.85
CA GLN A 360 -2.72 -13.69 11.11
C GLN A 360 -1.36 -13.08 10.82
N ARG A 361 -0.96 -12.10 11.62
CA ARG A 361 0.36 -11.48 11.53
C ARG A 361 0.95 -11.28 12.92
N LEU A 362 2.17 -11.79 13.13
CA LEU A 362 3.04 -11.45 14.24
C LEU A 362 4.17 -10.58 13.70
N ASN A 363 4.37 -9.40 14.25
CA ASN A 363 5.46 -8.51 13.88
C ASN A 363 6.23 -8.04 15.11
N ALA A 364 7.51 -7.79 14.93
CA ALA A 364 8.38 -7.20 15.93
C ALA A 364 9.31 -6.17 15.28
N SER A 365 9.56 -5.07 15.97
CA SER A 365 10.54 -4.08 15.51
C SER A 365 11.46 -3.62 16.63
N VAL A 366 12.70 -3.33 16.28
CA VAL A 366 13.73 -2.78 17.16
C VAL A 366 14.39 -1.61 16.44
N GLY A 367 14.37 -0.45 17.08
CA GLY A 367 15.08 0.75 16.64
C GLY A 367 16.05 1.22 17.72
N LEU A 368 17.31 1.41 17.36
CA LEU A 368 18.37 1.94 18.22
C LEU A 368 19.06 3.10 17.51
N SER A 369 19.27 4.20 18.22
CA SER A 369 19.91 5.39 17.62
C SER A 369 21.06 5.93 18.52
N PRO A 370 22.12 5.12 18.81
CA PRO A 370 23.22 5.57 19.62
C PRO A 370 24.05 6.69 18.94
N LYS A 371 24.57 7.58 19.78
CA LYS A 371 25.48 8.66 19.36
C LYS A 371 26.81 8.53 20.08
N PHE A 372 27.90 8.65 19.32
CA PHE A 372 29.27 8.49 19.80
C PHE A 372 30.09 9.73 19.49
N PHE A 373 31.25 9.86 20.16
CA PHE A 373 32.24 10.92 19.91
C PHE A 373 31.61 12.32 19.99
N ASP A 374 30.98 12.66 21.12
CA ASP A 374 30.29 13.93 21.33
C ASP A 374 29.30 14.29 20.20
N LYS A 375 28.55 13.25 19.73
CA LYS A 375 27.55 13.31 18.64
C LYS A 375 28.13 13.51 17.23
N HIS A 376 29.43 13.28 17.03
CA HIS A 376 30.02 13.29 15.69
C HIS A 376 29.60 12.06 14.89
N LEU A 377 29.43 10.89 15.53
CA LEU A 377 28.92 9.70 14.89
C LEU A 377 27.52 9.38 15.40
N SER A 378 26.54 9.43 14.52
CA SER A 378 25.19 8.88 14.75
C SER A 378 25.07 7.54 14.05
N VAL A 379 24.54 6.55 14.74
CA VAL A 379 24.25 5.22 14.20
C VAL A 379 22.77 4.96 14.36
N ASP A 380 22.04 4.70 13.27
CA ASP A 380 20.65 4.28 13.30
C ASP A 380 20.57 2.81 12.89
N ILE A 381 20.07 1.96 13.76
CA ILE A 381 19.85 0.53 13.53
C ILE A 381 18.36 0.28 13.58
N ASN A 382 17.77 -0.19 12.50
CA ASN A 382 16.37 -0.57 12.42
C ASN A 382 16.26 -2.01 11.94
N ILE A 383 15.56 -2.85 12.70
CA ILE A 383 15.30 -4.24 12.35
C ILE A 383 13.81 -4.49 12.55
N LYS A 384 13.15 -4.98 11.53
CA LYS A 384 11.73 -5.33 11.53
C LYS A 384 11.60 -6.77 11.05
N GLY A 385 10.77 -7.55 11.74
CA GLY A 385 10.43 -8.92 11.35
C GLY A 385 8.93 -9.11 11.35
N SER A 386 8.41 -9.85 10.38
CA SER A 386 7.01 -10.29 10.35
C SER A 386 6.91 -11.77 10.01
N ILE A 387 5.93 -12.42 10.59
CA ILE A 387 5.45 -13.77 10.24
C ILE A 387 3.97 -13.61 9.95
N GLU A 388 3.57 -13.91 8.74
CA GLU A 388 2.19 -13.84 8.29
C GLU A 388 1.72 -15.24 7.93
N ASN A 389 0.53 -15.61 8.41
CA ASN A 389 -0.20 -16.80 8.00
C ASN A 389 -1.53 -16.34 7.42
N ASP A 390 -1.73 -16.56 6.15
CA ASP A 390 -2.96 -16.24 5.43
C ASP A 390 -3.60 -17.55 4.97
N LYS A 391 -4.91 -17.68 5.19
CA LYS A 391 -5.76 -18.70 4.60
C LYS A 391 -6.61 -18.06 3.51
N PRO A 392 -6.09 -17.96 2.29
CA PRO A 392 -6.81 -17.30 1.21
C PRO A 392 -7.96 -18.17 0.72
N VAL A 393 -9.00 -17.54 0.22
CA VAL A 393 -10.09 -18.19 -0.49
C VAL A 393 -10.19 -17.63 -1.90
N SER A 394 -10.56 -18.50 -2.85
CA SER A 394 -10.78 -18.07 -4.23
C SER A 394 -11.97 -17.12 -4.31
N THR A 395 -11.81 -15.97 -4.94
CA THR A 395 -12.93 -15.04 -5.22
C THR A 395 -13.93 -15.62 -6.21
N GLY A 396 -13.54 -16.61 -7.02
CA GLY A 396 -14.42 -17.35 -7.92
C GLY A 396 -15.59 -18.02 -7.21
N ILE A 397 -15.41 -18.37 -5.93
CA ILE A 397 -16.49 -18.95 -5.09
C ILE A 397 -17.72 -18.04 -5.00
N ILE A 398 -17.51 -16.71 -4.99
CA ILE A 398 -18.65 -15.76 -5.00
C ILE A 398 -19.43 -15.89 -6.29
N GLY A 399 -18.75 -16.00 -7.43
CA GLY A 399 -19.40 -16.23 -8.73
C GLY A 399 -20.11 -17.58 -8.79
N SER A 400 -19.49 -18.64 -8.26
CA SER A 400 -20.13 -19.95 -8.15
C SER A 400 -21.38 -19.90 -7.28
N ALA A 401 -21.35 -19.20 -6.13
CA ALA A 401 -22.53 -19.06 -5.27
C ALA A 401 -23.65 -18.22 -5.91
N VAL A 402 -23.29 -17.20 -6.67
CA VAL A 402 -24.25 -16.36 -7.43
C VAL A 402 -24.94 -17.16 -8.52
N GLY A 403 -24.21 -18.00 -9.23
CA GLY A 403 -24.72 -18.80 -10.33
C GLY A 403 -25.22 -20.21 -9.94
N PHE A 404 -25.12 -20.64 -8.68
CA PHE A 404 -25.56 -21.98 -8.33
C PHE A 404 -27.09 -22.09 -8.25
N ASP A 405 -27.64 -23.20 -8.70
CA ASP A 405 -29.08 -23.49 -8.69
C ASP A 405 -29.66 -23.47 -7.25
N PRO A 406 -30.56 -22.56 -6.89
CA PRO A 406 -31.08 -22.42 -5.54
C PRO A 406 -32.04 -23.55 -5.14
N THR A 407 -32.41 -24.42 -6.09
CA THR A 407 -33.27 -25.59 -5.81
C THR A 407 -32.46 -26.82 -5.37
N ARG A 408 -31.11 -26.71 -5.36
CA ARG A 408 -30.19 -27.78 -4.95
C ARG A 408 -29.79 -27.62 -3.49
N PRO A 409 -29.66 -28.76 -2.75
CA PRO A 409 -29.21 -28.71 -1.36
C PRO A 409 -27.69 -28.51 -1.30
N VAL A 410 -27.16 -28.04 -0.16
CA VAL A 410 -25.72 -27.95 0.08
C VAL A 410 -25.08 -29.33 0.20
N TYR A 411 -25.77 -30.23 0.90
CA TYR A 411 -25.26 -31.57 1.25
C TYR A 411 -26.12 -32.66 0.58
N GLN A 412 -25.42 -33.68 0.04
CA GLN A 412 -26.01 -34.86 -0.55
C GLN A 412 -24.98 -36.00 -0.58
N ASP A 413 -25.37 -37.18 -0.12
CA ASP A 413 -24.54 -38.35 -0.15
C ASP A 413 -24.68 -39.08 -1.49
N TYR A 414 -23.55 -39.63 -1.96
CA TYR A 414 -23.45 -40.46 -3.16
C TYR A 414 -22.74 -41.78 -2.84
N GLU A 415 -22.98 -42.84 -3.65
CA GLU A 415 -22.30 -44.12 -3.51
C GLU A 415 -20.80 -43.93 -3.65
N GLY A 416 -20.02 -44.70 -2.85
CA GLY A 416 -18.55 -44.59 -2.83
C GLY A 416 -18.02 -43.30 -2.16
N ASN A 417 -18.88 -42.57 -1.42
CA ASN A 417 -18.53 -41.30 -0.76
C ASN A 417 -18.03 -40.19 -1.72
N VAL A 418 -18.36 -40.31 -3.02
CA VAL A 418 -18.04 -39.29 -4.02
C VAL A 418 -18.69 -37.98 -3.61
N GLY A 419 -17.97 -36.87 -3.70
CA GLY A 419 -18.43 -35.56 -3.25
C GLY A 419 -18.30 -35.28 -1.74
N LEU A 420 -17.86 -36.27 -0.95
CA LEU A 420 -17.65 -36.15 0.50
C LEU A 420 -18.85 -35.56 1.27
N GLY A 421 -20.07 -35.97 0.86
CA GLY A 421 -21.32 -35.50 1.47
C GLY A 421 -21.84 -34.17 0.92
N TYR A 422 -21.20 -33.55 -0.04
CA TYR A 422 -21.65 -32.31 -0.70
C TYR A 422 -22.38 -32.60 -2.00
N TYR A 423 -23.38 -31.79 -2.32
CA TYR A 423 -24.09 -31.89 -3.60
C TYR A 423 -23.12 -31.69 -4.78
N MET A 424 -23.26 -32.56 -5.79
CA MET A 424 -22.56 -32.50 -7.07
C MET A 424 -23.55 -32.65 -8.22
N TRP A 425 -23.18 -32.07 -9.35
CA TRP A 425 -23.90 -32.33 -10.60
C TRP A 425 -23.52 -33.70 -11.15
N MET A 426 -24.57 -34.55 -11.31
CA MET A 426 -24.42 -35.96 -11.72
C MET A 426 -25.32 -36.23 -12.92
N ASP A 427 -24.83 -37.05 -13.86
CA ASP A 427 -25.63 -37.67 -14.90
C ASP A 427 -25.49 -39.22 -14.87
N ALA A 428 -25.98 -39.89 -15.90
CA ALA A 428 -25.91 -41.35 -15.95
C ALA A 428 -24.47 -41.90 -16.05
N GLY A 429 -23.51 -41.08 -16.44
CA GLY A 429 -22.09 -41.40 -16.56
C GLY A 429 -21.26 -41.06 -15.35
N GLY A 430 -21.82 -40.38 -14.37
CA GLY A 430 -21.11 -39.91 -13.20
C GLY A 430 -21.11 -38.38 -13.02
N PRO A 431 -20.09 -37.79 -12.37
CA PRO A 431 -19.95 -36.35 -12.20
C PRO A 431 -19.85 -35.59 -13.53
N ILE A 432 -20.62 -34.50 -13.67
CA ILE A 432 -20.59 -33.64 -14.85
C ILE A 432 -19.39 -32.71 -14.76
N THR A 433 -18.37 -32.96 -15.59
CA THR A 433 -17.05 -32.26 -15.53
C THR A 433 -17.10 -30.78 -15.89
N LEU A 434 -18.06 -30.35 -16.72
CA LEU A 434 -18.24 -28.94 -17.07
C LEU A 434 -19.19 -28.20 -16.12
N ALA A 435 -19.62 -28.82 -15.03
CA ALA A 435 -20.46 -28.19 -14.01
C ALA A 435 -19.63 -27.32 -13.07
N SER A 436 -20.28 -26.32 -12.47
CA SER A 436 -19.67 -25.57 -11.34
C SER A 436 -19.59 -26.47 -10.12
N SER A 437 -18.46 -26.45 -9.43
CA SER A 437 -18.31 -27.09 -8.13
C SER A 437 -19.17 -26.42 -7.07
N ASN A 438 -19.55 -27.19 -6.06
CA ASN A 438 -20.32 -26.68 -4.92
C ASN A 438 -19.48 -25.66 -4.13
N PRO A 439 -19.90 -24.38 -4.05
CA PRO A 439 -19.08 -23.33 -3.46
C PRO A 439 -18.79 -23.53 -1.96
N VAL A 440 -19.66 -24.23 -1.24
CA VAL A 440 -19.44 -24.55 0.19
C VAL A 440 -18.39 -25.63 0.32
N SER A 441 -18.42 -26.66 -0.53
CA SER A 441 -17.39 -27.70 -0.53
C SER A 441 -15.99 -27.12 -0.81
N ASP A 442 -15.88 -26.19 -1.76
CA ASP A 442 -14.63 -25.55 -2.10
C ASP A 442 -14.07 -24.69 -0.96
N LEU A 443 -14.94 -24.11 -0.12
CA LEU A 443 -14.53 -23.41 1.09
C LEU A 443 -14.11 -24.31 2.23
N GLU A 444 -14.81 -25.41 2.43
CA GLU A 444 -14.65 -26.24 3.64
C GLU A 444 -13.61 -27.35 3.44
N LEU A 445 -13.44 -27.87 2.21
CA LEU A 445 -12.52 -28.96 1.91
C LEU A 445 -11.13 -28.48 1.51
N ALA A 446 -10.99 -27.27 0.95
CA ALA A 446 -9.69 -26.75 0.54
C ALA A 446 -8.84 -26.36 1.76
N ASP A 447 -7.66 -26.96 1.86
CA ASP A 447 -6.62 -26.55 2.80
C ASP A 447 -5.60 -25.66 2.10
N ARG A 448 -5.85 -24.34 2.14
CA ARG A 448 -5.00 -23.29 1.58
C ARG A 448 -4.31 -22.52 2.67
N GLN A 449 -3.02 -22.37 2.55
CA GLN A 449 -2.23 -21.56 3.46
C GLN A 449 -1.07 -20.89 2.75
N ASN A 450 -0.90 -19.60 2.99
CA ASN A 450 0.29 -18.84 2.63
C ASN A 450 1.01 -18.44 3.91
N LYS A 451 2.27 -18.85 4.03
CA LYS A 451 3.11 -18.49 5.17
C LYS A 451 4.27 -17.64 4.69
N THR A 452 4.26 -16.37 5.06
CA THR A 452 5.32 -15.42 4.72
C THR A 452 6.12 -15.05 5.96
N LYS A 453 7.44 -15.19 5.85
CA LYS A 453 8.40 -14.69 6.84
C LYS A 453 9.22 -13.61 6.18
N ARG A 454 9.29 -12.45 6.81
CA ARG A 454 10.02 -11.32 6.27
C ARG A 454 10.86 -10.63 7.33
N SER A 455 12.04 -10.16 6.93
CA SER A 455 12.86 -9.26 7.72
C SER A 455 13.36 -8.11 6.86
N ILE A 456 13.15 -6.89 7.34
CA ILE A 456 13.63 -5.65 6.72
C ILE A 456 14.46 -4.91 7.75
N GLY A 457 15.64 -4.45 7.37
CA GLY A 457 16.45 -3.67 8.29
C GLY A 457 17.57 -2.91 7.62
N ASN A 458 18.11 -1.97 8.37
CA ASN A 458 19.31 -1.22 7.97
C ASN A 458 20.16 -0.81 9.15
N ILE A 459 21.42 -0.49 8.81
CA ILE A 459 22.35 0.22 9.67
C ILE A 459 22.77 1.46 8.89
N ALA A 460 22.42 2.64 9.39
CA ALA A 460 22.80 3.91 8.83
C ALA A 460 23.80 4.62 9.75
N LEU A 461 24.91 5.05 9.20
CA LEU A 461 25.99 5.78 9.86
C LEU A 461 25.99 7.20 9.30
N ASP A 462 26.03 8.22 10.18
CA ASP A 462 26.24 9.63 9.84
C ASP A 462 27.41 10.14 10.67
N TYR A 463 28.53 10.41 10.02
CA TYR A 463 29.74 10.84 10.65
C TYR A 463 30.12 12.26 10.24
N LYS A 464 30.12 13.20 11.20
CA LYS A 464 30.66 14.55 11.06
C LYS A 464 32.18 14.49 11.23
N ILE A 465 32.91 14.97 10.25
CA ILE A 465 34.36 14.92 10.30
C ILE A 465 34.85 15.87 11.40
N HIS A 466 35.61 15.35 12.35
CA HIS A 466 36.21 16.16 13.42
C HIS A 466 37.09 17.29 12.86
N GLY A 467 36.86 18.53 13.32
CA GLY A 467 37.53 19.73 12.85
C GLY A 467 37.10 20.22 11.45
N PHE A 468 36.15 19.54 10.81
CA PHE A 468 35.51 19.96 9.57
C PHE A 468 34.07 19.47 9.54
N GLU A 469 33.30 19.88 10.55
CA GLU A 469 31.95 19.40 10.80
C GLU A 469 30.93 19.77 9.71
N ASP A 470 31.29 20.73 8.83
CA ASP A 470 30.50 21.06 7.63
C ASP A 470 30.42 19.88 6.64
N LEU A 471 31.37 18.92 6.70
CA LEU A 471 31.39 17.72 5.87
C LEU A 471 30.96 16.50 6.67
N ARG A 472 29.98 15.77 6.15
CA ARG A 472 29.47 14.53 6.72
C ARG A 472 29.64 13.38 5.73
N LEU A 473 30.00 12.22 6.24
CA LEU A 473 30.05 10.97 5.51
C LEU A 473 28.88 10.09 5.99
N ASN A 474 28.08 9.60 5.05
CA ASN A 474 26.92 8.79 5.33
C ASN A 474 27.08 7.43 4.66
N LEU A 475 26.79 6.36 5.39
CA LEU A 475 26.75 4.99 4.89
C LEU A 475 25.45 4.33 5.35
N ASN A 476 24.66 3.81 4.42
CA ASN A 476 23.46 3.02 4.72
C ASN A 476 23.62 1.63 4.13
N LEU A 477 23.62 0.62 4.98
CA LEU A 477 23.58 -0.80 4.62
C LEU A 477 22.20 -1.34 4.93
N GLY A 478 21.47 -1.78 3.91
CA GLY A 478 20.10 -2.24 4.06
C GLY A 478 19.87 -3.64 3.50
N TYR A 479 18.83 -4.28 4.00
CA TYR A 479 18.37 -5.57 3.50
C TYR A 479 16.85 -5.71 3.58
N ASP A 480 16.31 -6.54 2.70
CA ASP A 480 14.92 -6.97 2.67
C ASP A 480 14.87 -8.44 2.24
N PHE A 481 14.66 -9.34 3.21
CA PHE A 481 14.63 -10.79 3.02
C PHE A 481 13.23 -11.31 3.25
N LEU A 482 12.77 -12.14 2.34
CA LEU A 482 11.46 -12.77 2.38
C LEU A 482 11.58 -14.25 2.04
N THR A 483 10.90 -15.09 2.81
CA THR A 483 10.63 -16.50 2.49
C THR A 483 9.13 -16.72 2.55
N GLU A 484 8.59 -17.33 1.51
CA GLU A 484 7.17 -17.61 1.34
C GLU A 484 6.97 -19.10 1.07
N ASP A 485 6.14 -19.75 1.88
CA ASP A 485 5.75 -21.16 1.74
C ASP A 485 4.23 -21.20 1.59
N ASN A 486 3.72 -21.61 0.43
CA ASN A 486 2.29 -21.68 0.15
C ASN A 486 1.90 -23.12 -0.18
N HIS A 487 0.71 -23.51 0.25
CA HIS A 487 0.09 -24.75 -0.22
C HIS A 487 -1.40 -24.55 -0.54
N ASP A 488 -1.90 -25.35 -1.47
CA ASP A 488 -3.30 -25.45 -1.84
C ASP A 488 -3.63 -26.93 -2.08
N ASN A 489 -4.22 -27.54 -1.06
CA ASN A 489 -4.53 -28.96 -1.05
C ASN A 489 -6.05 -29.17 -1.12
N MET A 490 -6.46 -30.18 -1.87
CA MET A 490 -7.84 -30.63 -1.98
C MET A 490 -7.87 -32.16 -1.78
N PRO A 491 -8.76 -32.68 -0.93
CA PRO A 491 -8.83 -34.13 -0.69
C PRO A 491 -9.34 -34.89 -1.92
N GLU A 492 -9.06 -36.19 -1.96
CA GLU A 492 -9.67 -37.12 -2.91
C GLU A 492 -11.20 -37.06 -2.80
N LEU A 493 -11.87 -37.32 -3.89
CA LEU A 493 -13.34 -37.35 -4.00
C LEU A 493 -14.05 -36.01 -3.74
N ALA A 494 -13.32 -34.92 -3.51
CA ALA A 494 -13.96 -33.59 -3.38
C ALA A 494 -14.64 -33.17 -4.70
N PRO A 495 -15.77 -32.46 -4.65
CA PRO A 495 -16.48 -32.00 -5.85
C PRO A 495 -15.58 -31.28 -6.86
N ALA A 496 -14.68 -30.41 -6.39
CA ALA A 496 -13.74 -29.67 -7.23
C ALA A 496 -12.78 -30.57 -8.02
N MET A 497 -12.56 -31.81 -7.59
CA MET A 497 -11.66 -32.76 -8.26
C MET A 497 -12.32 -33.55 -9.39
N TYR A 498 -13.57 -33.24 -9.67
CA TYR A 498 -14.29 -33.82 -10.82
C TYR A 498 -14.69 -32.76 -11.85
N THR A 499 -14.33 -31.49 -11.65
CA THR A 499 -14.73 -30.37 -12.51
C THR A 499 -13.51 -29.69 -13.14
N GLY A 500 -13.71 -29.08 -14.30
CA GLY A 500 -12.64 -28.36 -15.02
C GLY A 500 -11.55 -29.27 -15.55
N ASN A 501 -10.30 -29.01 -15.19
CA ASN A 501 -9.14 -29.78 -15.62
C ASN A 501 -8.82 -30.98 -14.69
N GLU A 502 -9.42 -31.01 -13.51
CA GLU A 502 -9.24 -32.03 -12.50
C GLU A 502 -10.45 -32.99 -12.57
N GLN A 503 -10.33 -34.09 -13.28
CA GLN A 503 -11.50 -34.89 -13.65
C GLN A 503 -11.51 -36.32 -13.08
N ASP A 504 -10.51 -36.67 -12.29
CA ASP A 504 -10.28 -38.06 -11.87
C ASP A 504 -10.53 -38.34 -10.39
N GLY A 505 -10.85 -37.30 -9.59
CA GLY A 505 -11.12 -37.41 -8.17
C GLY A 505 -9.90 -37.78 -7.31
N THR A 506 -8.67 -37.70 -7.85
CA THR A 506 -7.43 -38.12 -7.16
C THR A 506 -6.94 -37.10 -6.12
N GLY A 507 -7.61 -35.97 -6.01
CA GLY A 507 -7.22 -34.87 -5.13
C GLY A 507 -6.02 -34.08 -5.65
N LYS A 508 -5.61 -33.09 -4.91
CA LYS A 508 -4.53 -32.15 -5.31
C LYS A 508 -3.66 -31.79 -4.14
N ARG A 509 -2.37 -31.70 -4.37
CA ARG A 509 -1.36 -31.09 -3.52
C ARG A 509 -0.52 -30.13 -4.33
N TYR A 510 -0.72 -28.83 -4.09
CA TYR A 510 0.11 -27.76 -4.63
C TYR A 510 1.02 -27.22 -3.54
N MET A 511 2.30 -27.06 -3.86
CA MET A 511 3.29 -26.44 -3.00
C MET A 511 4.07 -25.39 -3.80
N TYR A 512 4.26 -24.24 -3.19
CA TYR A 512 5.07 -23.15 -3.72
C TYR A 512 6.02 -22.65 -2.65
N HIS A 513 7.28 -22.52 -3.01
CA HIS A 513 8.33 -21.94 -2.17
C HIS A 513 8.99 -20.79 -2.92
N ASN A 514 9.22 -19.66 -2.23
CA ASN A 514 9.87 -18.48 -2.81
C ASN A 514 10.77 -17.81 -1.78
N ASP A 515 12.04 -17.66 -2.13
CA ASP A 515 13.02 -16.85 -1.42
C ASP A 515 13.33 -15.58 -2.20
N LYS A 516 13.30 -14.42 -1.52
CA LYS A 516 13.77 -13.13 -2.05
C LYS A 516 14.80 -12.54 -1.10
N ARG A 517 15.91 -12.04 -1.66
CA ARG A 517 16.99 -11.42 -0.89
C ARG A 517 17.46 -10.17 -1.60
N ASN A 518 17.03 -9.03 -1.10
CA ASN A 518 17.44 -7.74 -1.60
C ASN A 518 18.45 -7.12 -0.63
N THR A 519 19.53 -6.56 -1.16
CA THR A 519 20.56 -5.88 -0.37
C THR A 519 20.88 -4.52 -0.98
N LEU A 520 21.19 -3.58 -0.11
CA LEU A 520 21.48 -2.18 -0.45
C LEU A 520 22.76 -1.73 0.20
N LEU A 521 23.55 -0.95 -0.53
CA LEU A 521 24.60 -0.11 -0.02
C LEU A 521 24.45 1.28 -0.63
N ASP A 522 24.30 2.29 0.21
CA ASP A 522 24.37 3.69 -0.19
C ASP A 522 25.45 4.40 0.61
N PHE A 523 26.36 5.06 -0.09
CA PHE A 523 27.41 5.88 0.50
C PHE A 523 27.38 7.27 -0.11
N TYR A 524 27.36 8.31 0.71
CA TYR A 524 27.45 9.68 0.21
C TYR A 524 28.18 10.60 1.17
N ALA A 525 28.84 11.60 0.60
CA ALA A 525 29.39 12.75 1.29
C ALA A 525 28.44 13.93 1.15
N ASN A 526 28.18 14.63 2.23
CA ASN A 526 27.30 15.79 2.28
C ASN A 526 28.01 16.96 2.94
N TYR A 527 28.18 18.06 2.19
CA TYR A 527 28.78 19.33 2.66
C TYR A 527 27.68 20.33 2.89
N VAL A 528 27.56 20.84 4.13
CA VAL A 528 26.53 21.83 4.53
C VAL A 528 27.23 23.02 5.14
N LYS A 529 27.04 24.19 4.55
CA LYS A 529 27.68 25.42 5.01
C LYS A 529 26.76 26.62 4.89
N ASP A 530 26.69 27.38 5.98
CA ASP A 530 26.06 28.71 6.03
C ASP A 530 27.13 29.81 5.86
N PHE A 531 26.96 30.64 4.83
CA PHE A 531 27.81 31.80 4.56
C PHE A 531 26.96 33.08 4.71
N LYS A 532 26.75 33.57 5.94
CA LYS A 532 25.87 34.72 6.19
C LYS A 532 24.44 34.47 5.67
N GLU A 533 24.13 35.09 4.51
CA GLU A 533 22.81 35.00 3.84
C GLU A 533 22.70 33.82 2.87
N HIS A 534 23.79 33.11 2.63
CA HIS A 534 23.86 32.00 1.68
C HIS A 534 23.95 30.67 2.42
N ASN A 535 23.10 29.71 2.09
CA ASN A 535 23.21 28.30 2.54
C ASN A 535 23.53 27.44 1.33
N ILE A 536 24.54 26.58 1.47
CA ILE A 536 24.94 25.58 0.48
C ILE A 536 24.83 24.21 1.13
N ASN A 537 24.12 23.29 0.46
CA ASN A 537 24.10 21.87 0.81
C ASN A 537 24.41 21.08 -0.46
N ALA A 538 25.65 20.58 -0.57
CA ALA A 538 26.13 19.83 -1.72
C ALA A 538 26.37 18.37 -1.32
N MET A 539 25.88 17.43 -2.14
CA MET A 539 25.99 16.01 -1.89
C MET A 539 26.50 15.29 -3.14
N ALA A 540 27.37 14.30 -2.96
CA ALA A 540 27.74 13.34 -3.99
C ALA A 540 27.77 11.93 -3.40
N GLY A 541 27.29 10.96 -4.15
CA GLY A 541 27.10 9.62 -3.62
C GLY A 541 27.15 8.51 -4.65
N TYR A 542 27.23 7.30 -4.12
CA TYR A 542 27.26 6.04 -4.80
C TYR A 542 26.25 5.09 -4.16
N GLY A 543 25.44 4.41 -4.99
CA GLY A 543 24.50 3.41 -4.55
C GLY A 543 24.69 2.09 -5.30
N TRP A 544 24.48 1.00 -4.60
CA TRP A 544 24.51 -0.34 -5.14
C TRP A 544 23.35 -1.15 -4.54
N GLN A 545 22.60 -1.85 -5.41
CA GLN A 545 21.48 -2.70 -5.00
C GLN A 545 21.56 -4.03 -5.74
N ARG A 546 21.26 -5.11 -5.02
CA ARG A 546 21.09 -6.44 -5.57
C ARG A 546 19.69 -6.94 -5.24
N PHE A 547 19.00 -7.46 -6.23
CA PHE A 547 17.74 -8.15 -6.10
C PHE A 547 17.94 -9.59 -6.56
N TRP A 548 17.56 -10.53 -5.71
CA TRP A 548 17.65 -11.95 -6.02
C TRP A 548 16.38 -12.64 -5.57
N TYR A 549 15.88 -13.55 -6.42
CA TYR A 549 14.81 -14.43 -6.04
C TYR A 549 15.05 -15.84 -6.56
N LYS A 550 14.46 -16.82 -5.86
CA LYS A 550 14.40 -18.21 -6.23
C LYS A 550 13.05 -18.76 -5.85
N ASN A 551 12.32 -19.30 -6.82
CA ASN A 551 11.05 -19.95 -6.58
C ASN A 551 11.01 -21.37 -7.13
N HIS A 552 10.11 -22.16 -6.57
CA HIS A 552 9.84 -23.54 -6.95
C HIS A 552 8.38 -23.84 -6.64
N ASP A 553 7.68 -24.42 -7.61
CA ASP A 553 6.32 -24.92 -7.42
C ASP A 553 6.16 -26.34 -7.95
N THR A 554 5.30 -27.12 -7.28
CA THR A 554 4.96 -28.49 -7.67
C THR A 554 3.47 -28.72 -7.44
N THR A 555 2.86 -29.48 -8.36
CA THR A 555 1.50 -30.00 -8.19
C THR A 555 1.52 -31.51 -8.37
N THR A 556 0.91 -32.23 -7.44
CA THR A 556 0.72 -33.69 -7.50
C THR A 556 -0.70 -34.04 -7.08
N ASP A 557 -1.14 -35.27 -7.31
CA ASP A 557 -2.28 -35.83 -6.62
C ASP A 557 -1.98 -36.08 -5.13
N THR A 558 -2.95 -36.58 -4.36
CA THR A 558 -2.77 -36.85 -2.91
C THR A 558 -1.78 -38.00 -2.64
N LYS A 559 -1.53 -38.88 -3.59
CA LYS A 559 -0.57 -39.98 -3.50
C LYS A 559 0.86 -39.57 -3.82
N GLY A 560 1.03 -38.35 -4.36
CA GLY A 560 2.32 -37.85 -4.81
C GLY A 560 2.69 -38.34 -6.23
N GLU A 561 1.70 -38.83 -6.96
CA GLU A 561 1.78 -39.24 -8.35
C GLU A 561 1.31 -38.10 -9.26
N ASN A 562 1.27 -38.29 -10.56
CA ASN A 562 0.80 -37.31 -11.55
C ASN A 562 1.45 -35.92 -11.38
N LEU A 563 2.76 -35.92 -11.14
CA LEU A 563 3.53 -34.69 -10.99
C LEU A 563 3.48 -33.85 -12.27
N THR A 564 2.86 -32.68 -12.21
CA THR A 564 3.04 -31.69 -13.27
C THR A 564 4.45 -31.14 -13.21
N SER A 565 5.07 -30.89 -14.36
CA SER A 565 6.45 -30.44 -14.46
C SER A 565 6.74 -29.32 -13.47
N PRO A 566 7.62 -29.54 -12.47
CA PRO A 566 7.89 -28.54 -11.47
C PRO A 566 8.51 -27.32 -12.13
N LYS A 567 7.96 -26.16 -11.84
CA LYS A 567 8.54 -24.91 -12.30
C LYS A 567 9.61 -24.47 -11.32
N HIS A 568 10.72 -24.04 -11.87
CA HIS A 568 11.84 -23.54 -11.10
C HIS A 568 12.39 -22.29 -11.78
N ALA A 569 12.50 -21.20 -11.02
CA ALA A 569 13.08 -19.96 -11.52
C ALA A 569 14.03 -19.37 -10.49
N GLU A 570 15.16 -18.88 -10.96
CA GLU A 570 16.14 -18.14 -10.18
C GLU A 570 16.68 -16.99 -11.01
N ALA A 571 16.67 -15.77 -10.46
CA ALA A 571 17.18 -14.61 -11.19
C ALA A 571 17.79 -13.55 -10.27
N GLU A 572 18.71 -12.79 -10.83
CA GLU A 572 19.40 -11.67 -10.18
C GLU A 572 19.30 -10.40 -11.02
N LEU A 573 19.15 -9.27 -10.34
CA LEU A 573 19.22 -7.94 -10.91
C LEU A 573 20.15 -7.08 -10.08
N TYR A 574 21.06 -6.36 -10.73
CA TYR A 574 21.95 -5.38 -10.13
C TYR A 574 21.62 -3.98 -10.63
N LEU A 575 21.60 -3.04 -9.70
CA LEU A 575 21.46 -1.62 -9.96
C LEU A 575 22.65 -0.87 -9.35
N LEU A 576 23.34 -0.10 -10.16
CA LEU A 576 24.47 0.73 -9.78
C LEU A 576 24.15 2.19 -10.05
N SER A 577 24.51 3.08 -9.13
CA SER A 577 24.10 4.48 -9.21
C SER A 577 25.20 5.42 -8.78
N PHE A 578 25.37 6.52 -9.51
CA PHE A 578 26.13 7.69 -9.09
C PHE A 578 25.22 8.90 -9.09
N TYR A 579 25.30 9.73 -8.06
CA TYR A 579 24.42 10.89 -7.97
C TYR A 579 25.09 12.07 -7.29
N GLY A 580 24.64 13.26 -7.68
CA GLY A 580 25.00 14.51 -7.04
C GLY A 580 23.80 15.43 -6.92
N ARG A 581 23.73 16.19 -5.84
CA ARG A 581 22.69 17.18 -5.58
C ARG A 581 23.30 18.43 -4.97
N LEU A 582 22.88 19.58 -5.45
CA LEU A 582 23.20 20.90 -4.91
C LEU A 582 21.88 21.59 -4.52
N ASN A 583 21.74 21.91 -3.25
CA ASN A 583 20.72 22.84 -2.76
C ASN A 583 21.42 24.14 -2.40
N TYR A 584 20.93 25.24 -2.92
CA TYR A 584 21.41 26.58 -2.65
C TYR A 584 20.26 27.46 -2.20
N SER A 585 20.44 28.24 -1.16
CA SER A 585 19.43 29.18 -0.67
C SER A 585 20.10 30.54 -0.39
N TRP A 586 19.48 31.62 -0.86
CA TRP A 586 19.87 32.99 -0.60
C TRP A 586 18.79 33.67 0.27
N LYS A 587 19.25 34.19 1.43
CA LYS A 587 18.37 34.82 2.44
C LYS A 587 17.21 33.91 2.89
N GLN A 588 17.29 32.60 2.69
CA GLN A 588 16.19 31.65 2.88
C GLN A 588 14.90 32.02 2.09
N ARG A 589 15.00 32.89 1.08
CA ARG A 589 13.90 33.34 0.22
C ARG A 589 13.96 32.76 -1.20
N TYR A 590 15.14 32.72 -1.79
CA TYR A 590 15.36 32.20 -3.14
C TYR A 590 16.14 30.91 -3.03
N MET A 591 15.55 29.83 -3.49
CA MET A 591 16.09 28.49 -3.36
C MET A 591 16.26 27.87 -4.74
N LEU A 592 17.35 27.15 -4.93
CA LEU A 592 17.65 26.40 -6.14
C LEU A 592 18.12 24.99 -5.75
N THR A 593 17.55 23.98 -6.35
CA THR A 593 17.99 22.58 -6.25
C THR A 593 18.37 22.08 -7.63
N ALA A 594 19.55 21.50 -7.77
CA ALA A 594 19.98 20.79 -8.98
C ALA A 594 20.41 19.39 -8.62
N THR A 595 19.97 18.38 -9.36
CA THR A 595 20.33 16.97 -9.16
C THR A 595 20.71 16.36 -10.50
N LEU A 596 21.76 15.55 -10.49
CA LEU A 596 22.12 14.66 -11.58
C LEU A 596 22.33 13.26 -11.03
N ARG A 597 21.69 12.28 -11.64
CA ARG A 597 21.86 10.88 -11.31
C ARG A 597 22.11 10.06 -12.57
N ALA A 598 23.03 9.12 -12.47
CA ALA A 598 23.32 8.12 -13.49
C ALA A 598 23.10 6.73 -12.89
N ASP A 599 22.21 5.95 -13.48
CA ASP A 599 21.88 4.58 -13.06
C ASP A 599 22.27 3.59 -14.16
N ALA A 600 22.87 2.46 -13.78
CA ALA A 600 23.09 1.32 -14.65
C ALA A 600 22.34 0.10 -14.13
N SER A 601 21.57 -0.54 -15.00
CA SER A 601 20.80 -1.76 -14.68
C SER A 601 21.30 -2.95 -15.48
N SER A 602 21.48 -4.09 -14.82
CA SER A 602 21.80 -5.35 -15.50
C SER A 602 20.63 -5.93 -16.32
N ARG A 603 19.45 -5.31 -16.27
CA ARG A 603 18.29 -5.66 -17.10
C ARG A 603 18.50 -5.35 -18.58
N PHE A 604 19.36 -4.38 -18.86
CA PHE A 604 19.64 -3.89 -20.20
C PHE A 604 21.02 -4.31 -20.69
N SER A 605 21.22 -4.31 -22.01
CA SER A 605 22.49 -4.65 -22.63
C SER A 605 23.60 -3.67 -22.25
N PRO A 606 24.87 -4.02 -22.43
CA PRO A 606 25.99 -3.09 -22.15
C PRO A 606 25.85 -1.71 -22.79
N ASP A 607 25.24 -1.64 -23.97
CA ASP A 607 25.12 -0.42 -24.76
C ASP A 607 23.98 0.50 -24.28
N THR A 608 22.95 -0.06 -23.63
CA THR A 608 21.71 0.65 -23.24
C THR A 608 21.48 0.73 -21.74
N ARG A 609 22.37 0.13 -20.92
CA ARG A 609 22.17 0.00 -19.46
C ARG A 609 22.23 1.30 -18.65
N TRP A 610 22.91 2.35 -19.17
CA TRP A 610 23.05 3.60 -18.47
C TRP A 610 21.89 4.56 -18.79
N GLY A 611 21.21 5.03 -17.75
CA GLY A 611 20.23 6.11 -17.81
C GLY A 611 20.72 7.33 -17.03
N TYR A 612 20.46 8.53 -17.57
CA TYR A 612 20.85 9.82 -16.97
C TYR A 612 19.60 10.62 -16.64
N PHE A 613 19.49 11.06 -15.40
CA PHE A 613 18.28 11.69 -14.85
C PHE A 613 18.60 13.04 -14.22
N PRO A 614 18.67 14.12 -15.03
CA PRO A 614 18.86 15.47 -14.52
C PRO A 614 17.56 16.05 -13.95
N SER A 615 17.67 16.92 -12.94
CA SER A 615 16.56 17.73 -12.46
C SER A 615 17.02 19.09 -11.94
N VAL A 616 16.13 20.07 -12.05
CA VAL A 616 16.32 21.41 -11.50
C VAL A 616 15.01 21.93 -10.93
N ALA A 617 15.07 22.61 -9.78
CA ALA A 617 13.92 23.25 -9.18
C ALA A 617 14.31 24.59 -8.54
N ALA A 618 13.40 25.55 -8.63
CA ALA A 618 13.53 26.84 -7.98
C ALA A 618 12.30 27.12 -7.11
N ALA A 619 12.51 27.79 -5.98
CA ALA A 619 11.43 28.26 -5.12
C ALA A 619 11.70 29.68 -4.63
N TRP A 620 10.61 30.44 -4.48
CA TRP A 620 10.63 31.81 -3.98
C TRP A 620 9.61 31.97 -2.84
N ARG A 621 10.11 32.28 -1.64
CA ARG A 621 9.28 32.64 -0.48
C ARG A 621 8.86 34.11 -0.57
N VAL A 622 7.68 34.32 -1.12
CA VAL A 622 7.15 35.66 -1.39
C VAL A 622 6.76 36.38 -0.10
N ASN A 623 6.29 35.63 0.91
CA ASN A 623 5.90 36.21 2.21
C ASN A 623 7.07 36.88 2.96
N ASP A 624 8.34 36.51 2.67
CA ASP A 624 9.51 37.08 3.35
C ASP A 624 10.03 38.36 2.64
N GLU A 625 9.33 38.80 1.59
CA GLU A 625 9.67 40.03 0.89
C GLU A 625 9.16 41.28 1.64
N ALA A 626 9.88 42.37 1.53
CA ALA A 626 9.59 43.61 2.23
C ALA A 626 8.17 44.13 2.03
N PHE A 627 7.57 43.88 0.86
CA PHE A 627 6.19 44.31 0.56
C PHE A 627 5.10 43.44 1.24
N LEU A 628 5.45 42.27 1.79
CA LEU A 628 4.53 41.39 2.54
C LEU A 628 4.93 41.21 4.00
N ALA A 629 6.10 41.68 4.43
CA ALA A 629 6.68 41.40 5.75
C ALA A 629 5.75 41.81 6.93
N ASP A 630 4.95 42.87 6.76
CA ASP A 630 4.00 43.37 7.77
C ASP A 630 2.56 42.88 7.54
N ASN A 631 2.32 41.96 6.60
CA ASN A 631 0.99 41.51 6.26
C ASN A 631 0.49 40.46 7.25
N LYS A 632 -0.52 40.80 8.04
CA LYS A 632 -1.12 39.92 9.06
C LYS A 632 -2.05 38.84 8.46
N VAL A 633 -2.40 38.93 7.20
CA VAL A 633 -3.32 37.97 6.53
C VAL A 633 -2.55 36.86 5.86
N VAL A 634 -1.46 37.19 5.14
CA VAL A 634 -0.63 36.21 4.46
C VAL A 634 0.44 35.70 5.43
N SER A 635 0.32 34.44 5.83
CA SER A 635 1.25 33.78 6.78
C SER A 635 2.35 33.01 6.07
N ASP A 636 2.05 32.46 4.90
CA ASP A 636 2.98 31.73 4.04
C ASP A 636 2.56 31.90 2.57
N LEU A 637 3.52 32.18 1.72
CA LEU A 637 3.30 32.22 0.27
C LEU A 637 4.62 31.87 -0.43
N LYS A 638 4.66 30.68 -1.03
CA LYS A 638 5.84 30.20 -1.75
C LYS A 638 5.47 29.74 -3.16
N LEU A 639 6.19 30.22 -4.14
CA LEU A 639 6.09 29.80 -5.54
C LEU A 639 7.17 28.76 -5.83
N ARG A 640 6.84 27.72 -6.60
CA ARG A 640 7.74 26.63 -6.95
C ARG A 640 7.66 26.34 -8.45
N LEU A 641 8.82 26.13 -9.06
CA LEU A 641 8.98 25.71 -10.46
C LEU A 641 9.96 24.55 -10.48
N SER A 642 9.65 23.48 -11.20
CA SER A 642 10.58 22.37 -11.34
C SER A 642 10.48 21.69 -12.70
N TYR A 643 11.62 21.14 -13.10
CA TYR A 643 11.80 20.24 -14.23
C TYR A 643 12.66 19.07 -13.80
N GLY A 644 12.35 17.88 -14.29
CA GLY A 644 13.21 16.74 -14.05
C GLY A 644 12.85 15.54 -14.92
N GLN A 645 13.84 14.66 -15.07
CA GLN A 645 13.71 13.39 -15.75
C GLN A 645 13.87 12.25 -14.76
N THR A 646 13.07 11.20 -14.95
CA THR A 646 13.13 9.94 -14.20
C THR A 646 13.03 8.78 -15.17
N GLY A 647 13.55 7.61 -14.77
CA GLY A 647 13.52 6.41 -15.58
C GLY A 647 12.58 5.33 -15.04
N GLN A 648 12.18 4.39 -15.90
CA GLN A 648 11.49 3.16 -15.52
C GLN A 648 12.16 1.97 -16.23
N GLN A 649 12.33 0.87 -15.48
CA GLN A 649 12.92 -0.37 -15.96
C GLN A 649 12.09 -1.61 -15.62
N SER A 650 11.04 -1.47 -14.80
CA SER A 650 10.35 -2.62 -14.22
C SER A 650 9.36 -3.23 -15.21
N ILE A 651 9.90 -4.06 -16.09
CA ILE A 651 9.16 -4.93 -17.00
C ILE A 651 9.46 -6.38 -16.64
N GLY A 652 8.59 -7.28 -16.98
CA GLY A 652 8.62 -8.75 -16.82
C GLY A 652 9.96 -9.37 -16.35
N SER A 653 10.74 -9.94 -17.29
CA SER A 653 11.98 -10.64 -16.97
C SER A 653 13.16 -9.74 -16.63
N TYR A 654 14.12 -10.24 -15.83
CA TYR A 654 15.41 -9.57 -15.60
C TYR A 654 16.38 -9.67 -16.80
N TYR A 655 16.05 -10.48 -17.81
CA TYR A 655 16.94 -10.84 -18.92
C TYR A 655 16.32 -10.57 -20.30
N GLN A 656 15.51 -9.55 -20.43
CA GLN A 656 14.77 -9.21 -21.66
C GLN A 656 15.67 -8.96 -22.89
N HIS A 657 16.90 -8.50 -22.66
CA HIS A 657 17.87 -8.25 -23.73
C HIS A 657 18.60 -9.52 -24.21
N LEU A 658 18.38 -10.67 -23.53
CA LEU A 658 19.04 -11.93 -23.87
C LEU A 658 18.09 -12.86 -24.62
N SER A 659 18.64 -13.58 -25.60
CA SER A 659 17.95 -14.69 -26.24
C SER A 659 17.76 -15.83 -25.24
N THR A 660 16.52 -16.21 -24.99
CA THR A 660 16.13 -17.28 -24.07
C THR A 660 15.28 -18.32 -24.78
N TYR A 661 15.13 -19.49 -24.16
CA TYR A 661 14.35 -20.59 -24.70
C TYR A 661 13.35 -21.08 -23.66
N THR A 662 12.13 -21.39 -24.12
CA THR A 662 11.10 -22.05 -23.32
C THR A 662 11.04 -23.52 -23.65
N ALA A 663 11.14 -24.38 -22.63
CA ALA A 663 10.94 -25.82 -22.78
C ALA A 663 9.47 -26.13 -23.11
N SER A 664 9.25 -27.13 -23.96
CA SER A 664 7.91 -27.66 -24.24
C SER A 664 7.29 -28.27 -22.97
N TYR A 665 5.96 -28.22 -22.88
CA TYR A 665 5.21 -29.03 -21.92
C TYR A 665 5.35 -30.52 -22.21
N ASP A 666 5.05 -31.35 -21.24
CA ASP A 666 5.17 -32.81 -21.36
C ASP A 666 4.33 -33.38 -22.52
N GLU A 667 3.14 -32.78 -22.76
CA GLU A 667 2.25 -33.17 -23.87
C GLU A 667 2.77 -32.74 -25.25
N SER A 668 3.72 -31.82 -25.31
CA SER A 668 4.35 -31.30 -26.54
C SER A 668 5.78 -31.81 -26.74
N ARG A 669 6.19 -32.84 -26.02
CA ARG A 669 7.48 -33.50 -26.23
C ARG A 669 7.49 -34.27 -27.54
N TYR A 670 8.65 -34.44 -28.12
CA TYR A 670 8.85 -35.19 -29.34
C TYR A 670 9.34 -36.63 -29.05
N LEU A 671 8.66 -37.62 -29.62
CA LEU A 671 9.07 -39.03 -29.50
C LEU A 671 10.13 -39.33 -30.54
N PHE A 672 11.37 -39.58 -30.12
CA PHE A 672 12.45 -39.98 -31.00
C PHE A 672 13.08 -41.25 -30.47
N GLY A 673 13.03 -42.32 -31.28
CA GLY A 673 13.60 -43.61 -30.99
C GLY A 673 13.11 -44.19 -29.64
N ASN A 674 11.82 -44.21 -29.34
CA ASN A 674 11.18 -44.70 -28.09
C ASN A 674 11.53 -43.88 -26.84
N LYS A 675 12.09 -42.68 -26.98
CA LYS A 675 12.27 -41.72 -25.86
C LYS A 675 11.58 -40.43 -26.19
N TRP A 676 10.90 -39.90 -25.18
CA TRP A 676 10.33 -38.56 -25.24
C TRP A 676 11.42 -37.51 -24.98
N HIS A 677 11.57 -36.59 -25.92
CA HIS A 677 12.53 -35.49 -25.84
C HIS A 677 11.79 -34.15 -25.64
N THR A 678 12.20 -33.40 -24.64
CA THR A 678 11.76 -32.02 -24.47
C THR A 678 12.29 -31.18 -25.62
N THR A 679 11.41 -30.47 -26.31
CA THR A 679 11.77 -29.50 -27.33
C THR A 679 11.87 -28.10 -26.69
N TYR A 680 12.66 -27.25 -27.33
CA TYR A 680 12.86 -25.87 -26.86
C TYR A 680 12.44 -24.90 -27.96
N ARG A 681 11.62 -23.92 -27.57
CA ARG A 681 11.19 -22.84 -28.45
C ARG A 681 11.95 -21.57 -28.09
N PRO A 682 12.62 -20.89 -29.03
CA PRO A 682 13.25 -19.62 -28.79
C PRO A 682 12.19 -18.57 -28.49
N ASN A 683 12.45 -17.68 -27.51
CA ASN A 683 11.62 -16.56 -27.18
C ASN A 683 12.01 -15.33 -28.00
N GLY A 684 11.04 -14.46 -28.27
CA GLY A 684 11.32 -13.14 -28.85
C GLY A 684 12.11 -12.28 -27.86
N TYR A 685 13.03 -11.48 -28.38
CA TYR A 685 13.82 -10.57 -27.55
C TYR A 685 14.20 -9.31 -28.33
N ASP A 686 14.51 -8.24 -27.61
CA ASP A 686 15.07 -7.00 -28.15
C ASP A 686 16.42 -6.70 -27.49
N PRO A 687 17.55 -6.83 -28.22
CA PRO A 687 18.86 -6.55 -27.65
C PRO A 687 19.11 -5.07 -27.35
N ASN A 688 18.28 -4.16 -27.93
CA ASN A 688 18.40 -2.70 -27.78
C ASN A 688 17.40 -2.12 -26.76
N ILE A 689 16.71 -3.00 -26.03
CA ILE A 689 15.76 -2.55 -25.00
C ILE A 689 16.45 -1.61 -23.99
N LYS A 690 15.79 -0.51 -23.66
CA LYS A 690 16.35 0.58 -22.84
C LYS A 690 15.32 1.12 -21.85
N TRP A 691 15.73 2.11 -21.08
CA TRP A 691 14.90 2.82 -20.11
C TRP A 691 13.71 3.53 -20.77
N GLU A 692 12.51 3.44 -20.16
CA GLU A 692 11.51 4.46 -20.38
C GLU A 692 11.98 5.75 -19.71
N THR A 693 11.74 6.89 -20.33
CA THR A 693 12.11 8.20 -19.79
C THR A 693 10.87 9.06 -19.60
N THR A 694 10.68 9.53 -18.38
CA THR A 694 9.58 10.44 -18.03
C THR A 694 10.11 11.84 -17.71
N GLU A 695 9.71 12.82 -18.49
CA GLU A 695 9.97 14.25 -18.27
C GLU A 695 8.77 14.87 -17.54
N THR A 696 9.03 15.61 -16.47
CA THR A 696 7.99 16.27 -15.68
C THR A 696 8.30 17.75 -15.49
N TYR A 697 7.33 18.60 -15.79
CA TYR A 697 7.30 20.02 -15.46
C TYR A 697 6.26 20.24 -14.39
N ASN A 698 6.56 21.01 -13.36
CA ASN A 698 5.63 21.31 -12.27
C ASN A 698 5.70 22.77 -11.86
N ILE A 699 4.54 23.39 -11.68
CA ILE A 699 4.36 24.72 -11.12
C ILE A 699 3.52 24.57 -9.86
N GLY A 700 4.00 25.10 -8.75
CA GLY A 700 3.33 24.95 -7.46
C GLY A 700 3.25 26.24 -6.66
N ILE A 701 2.21 26.35 -5.86
CA ILE A 701 2.00 27.43 -4.89
C ILE A 701 1.71 26.79 -3.54
N ASP A 702 2.50 27.12 -2.53
CA ASP A 702 2.18 26.83 -1.13
C ASP A 702 1.63 28.13 -0.52
N TYR A 703 0.50 28.04 0.17
CA TYR A 703 -0.15 29.22 0.75
C TYR A 703 -0.60 28.97 2.20
N GLY A 704 -0.57 30.05 2.98
CA GLY A 704 -1.04 30.10 4.34
C GLY A 704 -1.63 31.48 4.66
N PHE A 705 -2.80 31.50 5.28
CA PHE A 705 -3.49 32.73 5.67
C PHE A 705 -3.94 32.66 7.13
N LEU A 706 -4.03 33.85 7.78
CA LEU A 706 -4.56 34.02 9.13
C LEU A 706 -3.85 33.11 10.16
N ASN A 707 -2.52 33.20 10.24
CA ASN A 707 -1.66 32.32 11.06
C ASN A 707 -1.87 30.84 10.72
N ASN A 708 -1.88 30.52 9.42
CA ASN A 708 -2.08 29.18 8.87
C ASN A 708 -3.40 28.50 9.26
N ARG A 709 -4.43 29.30 9.68
CA ARG A 709 -5.79 28.75 9.82
C ARG A 709 -6.39 28.27 8.50
N ILE A 710 -5.94 28.84 7.40
CA ILE A 710 -6.23 28.40 6.03
C ILE A 710 -4.87 28.15 5.40
N SER A 711 -4.56 26.93 5.05
CA SER A 711 -3.29 26.58 4.39
C SER A 711 -3.49 25.49 3.36
N GLY A 712 -2.54 25.39 2.44
CA GLY A 712 -2.61 24.33 1.44
C GLY A 712 -1.58 24.48 0.33
N THR A 713 -1.79 23.68 -0.72
CA THR A 713 -0.94 23.64 -1.91
C THR A 713 -1.79 23.58 -3.17
N ILE A 714 -1.31 24.18 -4.24
CA ILE A 714 -1.87 24.06 -5.58
C ILE A 714 -0.70 23.71 -6.50
N ASP A 715 -0.77 22.56 -7.18
CA ASP A 715 0.25 22.10 -8.11
C ASP A 715 -0.38 21.82 -9.48
N TYR A 716 0.20 22.33 -10.54
CA TYR A 716 -0.09 21.94 -11.92
C TYR A 716 1.13 21.27 -12.51
N TYR A 717 0.91 20.10 -13.10
CA TYR A 717 1.99 19.33 -13.72
C TYR A 717 1.68 18.96 -15.17
N TRP A 718 2.74 18.85 -15.94
CA TRP A 718 2.75 18.30 -17.29
C TRP A 718 3.86 17.26 -17.38
N ARG A 719 3.53 16.06 -17.84
CA ARG A 719 4.43 14.91 -17.89
C ARG A 719 4.38 14.26 -19.25
N ASN A 720 5.55 14.00 -19.85
CA ASN A 720 5.71 13.26 -21.08
C ASN A 720 6.56 12.02 -20.81
N THR A 721 6.03 10.84 -21.09
CA THR A 721 6.80 9.58 -21.07
C THR A 721 7.08 9.16 -22.48
N ARG A 722 8.35 8.89 -22.77
CA ARG A 722 8.85 8.44 -24.07
C ARG A 722 9.47 7.06 -23.95
N ASP A 723 9.59 6.38 -25.10
CA ASP A 723 10.18 5.05 -25.20
C ASP A 723 9.47 4.05 -24.25
N LEU A 724 8.13 4.11 -24.21
CA LEU A 724 7.33 3.19 -23.39
C LEU A 724 7.65 1.73 -23.69
N LEU A 725 7.85 0.95 -22.65
CA LEU A 725 7.96 -0.49 -22.72
C LEU A 725 6.59 -1.10 -22.99
N ASN A 726 6.48 -1.84 -24.09
CA ASN A 726 5.22 -2.42 -24.51
C ASN A 726 5.44 -3.76 -25.22
N ASP A 727 4.49 -4.68 -25.03
CA ASP A 727 4.44 -5.95 -25.75
C ASP A 727 3.68 -5.76 -27.06
N ILE A 728 4.37 -5.88 -28.17
CA ILE A 728 3.86 -5.57 -29.50
C ILE A 728 3.96 -6.75 -30.46
N PHE A 729 3.11 -6.74 -31.48
CA PHE A 729 3.29 -7.61 -32.65
C PHE A 729 4.41 -7.11 -33.55
N VAL A 730 5.22 -8.03 -34.03
CA VAL A 730 6.27 -7.79 -35.02
C VAL A 730 6.00 -8.57 -36.29
N PRO A 731 6.54 -8.18 -37.48
CA PRO A 731 6.37 -8.94 -38.70
C PRO A 731 6.83 -10.38 -38.55
N ALA A 732 6.10 -11.29 -39.17
CA ALA A 732 6.52 -12.69 -39.21
C ALA A 732 7.93 -12.82 -39.82
N GLY A 733 8.81 -13.54 -39.13
CA GLY A 733 10.20 -13.74 -39.53
C GLY A 733 11.18 -12.63 -39.13
N SER A 734 10.71 -11.50 -38.52
CA SER A 734 11.61 -10.45 -38.02
C SER A 734 12.17 -10.75 -36.61
N ASN A 735 11.55 -11.69 -35.90
CA ASN A 735 12.01 -12.21 -34.61
C ASN A 735 11.60 -13.67 -34.45
N PHE A 736 12.03 -14.33 -33.39
CA PHE A 736 11.70 -15.75 -33.12
C PHE A 736 10.21 -15.96 -32.78
N THR A 737 9.53 -14.91 -32.31
CA THR A 737 8.08 -14.91 -32.08
C THR A 737 7.46 -13.72 -32.79
N ASN A 738 6.14 -13.73 -32.94
CA ASN A 738 5.41 -12.62 -33.52
C ASN A 738 5.07 -11.53 -32.51
N ARG A 739 5.54 -11.66 -31.25
CA ARG A 739 5.39 -10.65 -30.19
C ARG A 739 6.70 -10.49 -29.42
N ILE A 740 7.06 -9.24 -29.12
CA ILE A 740 8.22 -8.90 -28.30
C ILE A 740 7.90 -7.72 -27.40
N GLU A 741 8.56 -7.67 -26.25
CA GLU A 741 8.64 -6.47 -25.43
C GLU A 741 9.76 -5.56 -25.95
N THR A 742 9.44 -4.34 -26.27
CA THR A 742 10.38 -3.32 -26.78
C THR A 742 9.93 -1.91 -26.40
N ASN A 743 10.82 -0.94 -26.63
CA ASN A 743 10.53 0.47 -26.37
C ASN A 743 9.74 1.09 -27.53
N ILE A 744 8.42 1.17 -27.37
CA ILE A 744 7.55 1.68 -28.42
C ILE A 744 6.36 2.43 -27.80
N GLY A 745 6.26 3.70 -28.16
CA GLY A 745 5.14 4.54 -27.76
C GLY A 745 5.52 5.70 -26.86
N ASP A 746 4.67 6.69 -26.85
CA ASP A 746 4.78 7.87 -26.02
C ASP A 746 3.43 8.21 -25.40
N MET A 747 3.45 8.81 -24.21
CA MET A 747 2.24 9.19 -23.48
C MET A 747 2.41 10.57 -22.84
N GLU A 748 1.36 11.38 -22.89
CA GLU A 748 1.26 12.65 -22.20
C GLU A 748 0.28 12.56 -21.05
N SER A 749 0.61 13.18 -19.91
CA SER A 749 -0.29 13.31 -18.76
C SER A 749 -0.23 14.73 -18.20
N LYS A 750 -1.38 15.27 -17.80
CA LYS A 750 -1.52 16.60 -17.18
C LYS A 750 -2.43 16.51 -15.98
N GLY A 751 -2.22 17.38 -15.00
CA GLY A 751 -3.12 17.41 -13.86
C GLY A 751 -2.98 18.64 -13.00
N LEU A 752 -4.07 18.89 -12.25
CA LEU A 752 -4.17 19.93 -11.23
C LEU A 752 -4.43 19.24 -9.88
N GLU A 753 -3.61 19.55 -8.90
CA GLU A 753 -3.68 19.01 -7.55
C GLU A 753 -3.92 20.16 -6.57
N ILE A 754 -4.95 20.10 -5.76
CA ILE A 754 -5.30 21.12 -4.77
C ILE A 754 -5.41 20.45 -3.41
N GLY A 755 -4.68 20.96 -2.42
CA GLY A 755 -4.79 20.58 -1.01
C GLY A 755 -5.22 21.80 -0.19
N VAL A 756 -6.16 21.61 0.73
CA VAL A 756 -6.66 22.67 1.62
C VAL A 756 -6.75 22.11 3.04
N ASN A 757 -6.19 22.84 3.99
CA ASN A 757 -6.36 22.61 5.41
C ASN A 757 -6.99 23.85 6.05
N LEU A 758 -8.06 23.65 6.80
CA LEU A 758 -8.79 24.70 7.49
C LEU A 758 -8.85 24.40 9.00
N ILE A 759 -8.68 25.43 9.81
CA ILE A 759 -8.91 25.38 11.26
C ILE A 759 -9.97 26.42 11.60
N PRO A 760 -11.27 26.12 11.37
CA PRO A 760 -12.33 27.09 11.56
C PRO A 760 -12.45 27.55 13.02
N VAL A 761 -12.23 26.61 13.96
CA VAL A 761 -12.32 26.86 15.39
C VAL A 761 -11.07 26.34 16.07
N ARG A 762 -10.41 27.20 16.84
CA ARG A 762 -9.34 26.84 17.78
C ARG A 762 -9.50 27.67 19.02
N THR A 763 -9.92 27.06 20.12
CA THR A 763 -10.07 27.64 21.45
C THR A 763 -9.46 26.69 22.48
N LYS A 764 -9.48 27.05 23.76
CA LYS A 764 -8.98 26.19 24.82
C LYS A 764 -9.64 24.81 24.89
N ASP A 765 -10.96 24.74 24.63
CA ASP A 765 -11.74 23.50 24.76
C ASP A 765 -12.12 22.88 23.44
N TRP A 766 -12.17 23.65 22.34
CA TRP A 766 -12.62 23.23 21.04
C TRP A 766 -11.52 23.39 19.98
N GLU A 767 -11.27 22.35 19.23
CA GLU A 767 -10.52 22.43 17.99
C GLU A 767 -11.28 21.71 16.89
N TRP A 768 -11.54 22.41 15.80
CA TRP A 768 -12.13 21.84 14.60
C TRP A 768 -11.17 22.01 13.44
N THR A 769 -10.77 20.90 12.84
CA THR A 769 -9.93 20.85 11.64
C THR A 769 -10.70 20.22 10.49
N PHE A 770 -10.50 20.75 9.31
CA PHE A 770 -11.01 20.20 8.06
C PHE A 770 -9.87 20.16 7.05
N SER A 771 -9.69 19.01 6.41
CA SER A 771 -8.71 18.82 5.33
C SER A 771 -9.41 18.26 4.10
N GLY A 772 -9.15 18.89 2.96
CA GLY A 772 -9.68 18.48 1.67
C GLY A 772 -8.57 18.42 0.64
N ASN A 773 -8.68 17.47 -0.27
CA ASN A 773 -7.83 17.43 -1.45
C ASN A 773 -8.68 17.14 -2.68
N PHE A 774 -8.26 17.69 -3.79
CA PHE A 774 -8.88 17.49 -5.09
C PHE A 774 -7.80 17.30 -6.14
N THR A 775 -8.03 16.36 -7.05
CA THR A 775 -7.14 16.09 -8.16
C THR A 775 -7.94 15.96 -9.44
N TRP A 776 -7.50 16.65 -10.46
CA TRP A 776 -7.87 16.43 -11.84
C TRP A 776 -6.67 15.93 -12.61
N ASN A 777 -6.84 14.82 -13.33
CA ASN A 777 -5.82 14.22 -14.18
C ASN A 777 -6.39 13.87 -15.55
N THR A 778 -5.55 13.99 -16.57
CA THR A 778 -5.80 13.40 -17.88
C THR A 778 -4.53 12.74 -18.39
N SER A 779 -4.69 11.65 -19.13
CA SER A 779 -3.60 10.94 -19.77
C SER A 779 -4.01 10.56 -21.18
N LYS A 780 -3.08 10.65 -22.13
CA LYS A 780 -3.32 10.39 -23.55
C LYS A 780 -2.13 9.69 -24.17
N ILE A 781 -2.38 8.61 -24.90
CA ILE A 781 -1.37 7.95 -25.71
C ILE A 781 -1.13 8.83 -26.94
N THR A 782 0.10 9.28 -27.14
CA THR A 782 0.46 10.18 -28.25
C THR A 782 1.12 9.44 -29.41
N LYS A 783 1.73 8.28 -29.14
CA LYS A 783 2.35 7.44 -30.13
C LYS A 783 2.23 5.97 -29.70
N LEU A 784 1.84 5.11 -30.65
CA LEU A 784 1.97 3.67 -30.60
C LEU A 784 2.50 3.26 -31.95
N ASN A 785 3.69 2.67 -31.99
CA ASN A 785 4.20 2.15 -33.25
C ASN A 785 3.74 0.70 -33.34
N THR A 786 2.62 0.48 -33.96
CA THR A 786 2.28 -0.82 -34.51
C THR A 786 2.67 -0.79 -35.97
N ILE A 787 3.14 -1.91 -36.48
CA ILE A 787 3.33 -2.07 -37.95
C ILE A 787 2.02 -1.68 -38.60
N ASP A 788 2.09 -0.96 -39.72
CA ASP A 788 0.97 -0.51 -40.56
C ASP A 788 -0.03 -1.63 -40.91
N ASN A 789 -0.78 -2.08 -39.91
CA ASN A 789 -1.99 -2.83 -40.07
C ASN A 789 -3.15 -1.93 -39.67
N GLU A 790 -4.30 -2.10 -40.30
CA GLU A 790 -5.53 -1.32 -40.10
C GLU A 790 -6.00 -1.15 -38.65
N SER A 791 -5.34 -1.76 -37.67
CA SER A 791 -5.63 -1.67 -36.24
C SER A 791 -4.48 -1.05 -35.44
N ASN A 792 -4.48 0.29 -35.33
CA ASN A 792 -3.55 1.07 -34.51
C ASN A 792 -3.88 0.98 -33.00
N TYR A 793 -4.16 -0.20 -32.46
CA TYR A 793 -4.48 -0.41 -31.04
C TYR A 793 -3.93 -1.71 -30.48
N VAL A 794 -3.65 -1.73 -29.18
CA VAL A 794 -3.30 -2.91 -28.41
C VAL A 794 -4.48 -3.30 -27.52
N LYS A 795 -4.99 -4.54 -27.62
CA LYS A 795 -6.09 -5.03 -26.81
C LYS A 795 -5.65 -5.22 -25.35
N THR A 796 -6.46 -4.74 -24.42
CA THR A 796 -6.24 -4.82 -22.97
C THR A 796 -7.55 -5.14 -22.23
N GLY A 797 -7.52 -5.22 -20.90
CA GLY A 797 -8.73 -5.46 -20.11
C GLY A 797 -9.33 -6.83 -20.39
N ASN A 798 -8.58 -7.91 -20.16
CA ASN A 798 -9.07 -9.28 -20.31
C ASN A 798 -10.18 -9.57 -19.28
N ALA A 799 -11.36 -9.92 -19.78
CA ALA A 799 -12.53 -10.27 -18.99
C ALA A 799 -12.51 -11.71 -18.43
N GLY A 800 -11.53 -12.51 -18.82
CA GLY A 800 -11.42 -13.94 -18.54
C GLY A 800 -11.56 -14.78 -19.80
N GLY A 801 -10.69 -15.78 -19.94
CA GLY A 801 -10.61 -16.62 -21.13
C GLY A 801 -9.84 -15.99 -22.29
N THR A 802 -9.56 -16.81 -23.31
CA THR A 802 -8.74 -16.43 -24.47
C THR A 802 -9.50 -15.47 -25.38
N GLY A 803 -8.88 -14.33 -25.72
CA GLY A 803 -9.41 -13.37 -26.70
C GLY A 803 -10.51 -12.44 -26.18
N ARG A 804 -10.90 -12.51 -24.90
CA ARG A 804 -11.98 -11.72 -24.33
C ARG A 804 -11.48 -10.38 -23.77
N TYR A 805 -11.17 -9.44 -24.67
CA TYR A 805 -10.68 -8.11 -24.33
C TYR A 805 -11.79 -7.06 -24.46
N LEU A 806 -11.94 -6.22 -23.44
CA LEU A 806 -12.95 -5.16 -23.36
C LEU A 806 -12.39 -3.75 -23.52
N GLN A 807 -11.06 -3.60 -23.48
CA GLN A 807 -10.37 -2.33 -23.52
C GLN A 807 -9.25 -2.32 -24.56
N VAL A 808 -8.78 -1.13 -24.90
CA VAL A 808 -7.65 -0.92 -25.81
C VAL A 808 -6.74 0.19 -25.33
N HIS A 809 -5.46 0.09 -25.71
CA HIS A 809 -4.55 1.22 -25.82
C HIS A 809 -4.57 1.71 -27.28
N MET A 810 -4.96 2.95 -27.50
CA MET A 810 -5.05 3.56 -28.84
C MET A 810 -4.52 4.97 -28.83
N VAL A 811 -3.84 5.37 -29.92
CA VAL A 811 -3.36 6.75 -30.09
C VAL A 811 -4.54 7.73 -30.07
N GLY A 812 -4.41 8.77 -29.29
CA GLY A 812 -5.43 9.77 -29.11
C GLY A 812 -6.36 9.53 -27.93
N GLU A 813 -6.37 8.32 -27.35
CA GLU A 813 -7.23 7.91 -26.27
C GLU A 813 -6.51 7.80 -24.91
N THR A 814 -7.30 7.80 -23.83
CA THR A 814 -6.83 7.45 -22.49
C THR A 814 -6.49 5.96 -22.43
N PRO A 815 -5.40 5.52 -21.76
CA PRO A 815 -5.14 4.10 -21.57
C PRO A 815 -6.34 3.36 -21.01
N ASN A 816 -6.57 2.13 -21.48
CA ASN A 816 -7.71 1.30 -21.09
C ASN A 816 -9.08 1.91 -21.44
N THR A 817 -9.19 2.58 -22.58
CA THR A 817 -10.48 2.99 -23.15
C THR A 817 -11.26 1.75 -23.62
N TYR A 818 -12.57 1.70 -23.32
CA TYR A 818 -13.40 0.56 -23.68
C TYR A 818 -13.62 0.47 -25.20
N TYR A 819 -13.57 -0.79 -25.67
CA TYR A 819 -13.70 -1.18 -27.07
C TYR A 819 -14.78 -2.26 -27.19
N LEU A 820 -15.98 -1.85 -27.54
CA LEU A 820 -17.22 -2.61 -27.37
C LEU A 820 -18.08 -2.59 -28.63
N LEU A 821 -19.04 -3.52 -28.68
CA LEU A 821 -20.15 -3.49 -29.62
C LEU A 821 -21.19 -2.46 -29.16
N LYS A 822 -21.76 -1.70 -30.08
CA LYS A 822 -22.80 -0.75 -29.77
C LYS A 822 -24.15 -1.46 -29.77
N GLN A 823 -24.82 -1.52 -28.61
CA GLN A 823 -26.14 -2.17 -28.45
C GLN A 823 -27.20 -1.47 -29.32
N ALA A 824 -28.03 -2.27 -30.00
CA ALA A 824 -29.25 -1.79 -30.64
C ALA A 824 -30.45 -1.87 -29.68
N TYR A 825 -31.34 -0.88 -29.71
CA TYR A 825 -32.53 -0.79 -28.86
C TYR A 825 -33.80 -0.66 -29.72
N ASP A 826 -34.93 -1.14 -29.18
CA ASP A 826 -36.26 -0.90 -29.78
C ASP A 826 -36.76 0.53 -29.45
N GLU A 827 -37.96 0.85 -29.95
CA GLU A 827 -38.63 2.15 -29.75
C GLU A 827 -38.91 2.47 -28.26
N ASN A 828 -38.99 1.44 -27.41
CA ASN A 828 -39.28 1.54 -25.99
C ASN A 828 -38.00 1.61 -25.15
N GLY A 829 -36.80 1.58 -25.77
CA GLY A 829 -35.53 1.57 -25.10
C GLY A 829 -35.11 0.20 -24.54
N GLN A 830 -35.75 -0.91 -24.95
CA GLN A 830 -35.36 -2.25 -24.61
C GLN A 830 -34.21 -2.72 -25.50
N PRO A 831 -33.16 -3.37 -24.98
CA PRO A 831 -32.08 -3.88 -25.78
C PRO A 831 -32.58 -4.99 -26.70
N LEU A 832 -32.26 -4.91 -27.97
CA LEU A 832 -32.52 -5.99 -28.93
C LEU A 832 -31.48 -7.09 -28.77
N ASP A 833 -31.93 -8.28 -28.39
CA ASP A 833 -31.06 -9.41 -28.10
C ASP A 833 -30.21 -9.81 -29.32
N GLY A 834 -28.87 -9.85 -29.17
CA GLY A 834 -27.91 -10.19 -30.24
C GLY A 834 -27.93 -9.25 -31.44
N LYS A 835 -28.39 -8.00 -31.25
CA LYS A 835 -28.39 -7.00 -32.32
C LYS A 835 -27.55 -5.78 -31.93
N TYR A 836 -26.69 -5.39 -32.83
CA TYR A 836 -25.71 -4.31 -32.63
C TYR A 836 -25.77 -3.32 -33.78
N ILE A 837 -25.30 -2.12 -33.55
CA ILE A 837 -25.16 -1.07 -34.57
C ILE A 837 -23.73 -1.16 -35.13
N ALA A 838 -23.57 -1.56 -36.36
CA ALA A 838 -22.29 -1.62 -37.05
C ALA A 838 -21.73 -0.21 -37.33
N LYS A 839 -20.46 -0.10 -37.76
CA LYS A 839 -19.80 1.19 -38.03
C LYS A 839 -20.45 2.00 -39.15
N ASP A 840 -21.13 1.35 -40.10
CA ASP A 840 -21.89 1.98 -41.17
C ASP A 840 -23.31 2.41 -40.74
N GLY A 841 -23.70 2.15 -39.50
CA GLY A 841 -25.01 2.46 -38.94
C GLY A 841 -26.07 1.38 -39.16
N SER A 842 -25.76 0.29 -39.84
CA SER A 842 -26.69 -0.84 -40.03
C SER A 842 -26.82 -1.68 -38.77
N ILE A 843 -27.92 -2.42 -38.66
CA ILE A 843 -28.11 -3.40 -37.58
C ILE A 843 -27.48 -4.72 -38.01
N THR A 844 -26.60 -5.25 -37.19
CA THR A 844 -25.91 -6.53 -37.39
C THR A 844 -26.08 -7.46 -36.20
N SER A 845 -25.89 -8.77 -36.43
CA SER A 845 -25.73 -9.78 -35.36
C SER A 845 -24.29 -10.24 -35.21
N SER A 846 -23.33 -9.70 -35.98
CA SER A 846 -21.93 -10.08 -35.93
C SER A 846 -21.23 -9.44 -34.73
N GLU A 847 -20.57 -10.27 -33.92
CA GLU A 847 -19.77 -9.88 -32.75
C GLU A 847 -18.28 -9.70 -33.10
N GLU A 848 -17.94 -9.68 -34.39
CA GLU A 848 -16.55 -9.50 -34.82
C GLU A 848 -15.97 -8.17 -34.38
N ASP A 849 -14.67 -8.14 -34.18
CA ASP A 849 -13.92 -6.93 -33.81
C ASP A 849 -14.12 -5.76 -34.82
N ALA A 850 -14.39 -6.08 -36.08
CA ALA A 850 -14.69 -5.09 -37.11
C ALA A 850 -15.90 -4.20 -36.77
N ASN A 851 -16.87 -4.72 -36.00
CA ASN A 851 -18.07 -4.03 -35.59
C ASN A 851 -17.92 -3.31 -34.22
N LYS A 852 -16.86 -3.57 -33.49
CA LYS A 852 -16.58 -2.86 -32.24
C LYS A 852 -16.13 -1.42 -32.51
N TYR A 853 -16.41 -0.55 -31.57
CA TYR A 853 -16.02 0.84 -31.61
C TYR A 853 -15.28 1.25 -30.33
N VAL A 854 -14.45 2.28 -30.44
CA VAL A 854 -13.80 2.92 -29.28
C VAL A 854 -14.79 3.89 -28.65
N THR A 855 -15.15 3.65 -27.42
CA THR A 855 -16.26 4.38 -26.75
C THR A 855 -15.87 5.78 -26.28
N GLY A 856 -14.57 6.12 -26.24
CA GLY A 856 -14.07 7.34 -25.59
C GLY A 856 -14.25 7.35 -24.07
N LYS A 857 -14.65 6.20 -23.46
CA LYS A 857 -14.89 6.02 -22.02
C LYS A 857 -13.81 5.12 -21.45
N SER A 858 -13.23 5.49 -20.31
CA SER A 858 -12.13 4.76 -19.67
C SER A 858 -12.47 4.34 -18.24
N SER A 859 -11.78 3.31 -17.74
CA SER A 859 -11.81 2.91 -16.34
C SER A 859 -11.01 3.87 -15.43
N LYS A 860 -10.22 4.77 -16.00
CA LYS A 860 -9.38 5.71 -15.24
C LYS A 860 -10.18 6.95 -14.86
N ALA A 861 -10.32 7.18 -13.55
CA ALA A 861 -11.02 8.35 -13.04
C ALA A 861 -10.20 9.63 -13.29
N PRO A 862 -10.74 10.63 -14.06
CA PRO A 862 -10.06 11.92 -14.23
C PRO A 862 -10.16 12.80 -12.98
N TYR A 863 -11.17 12.60 -12.13
CA TYR A 863 -11.38 13.41 -10.93
C TYR A 863 -11.44 12.51 -9.71
N TYR A 864 -10.65 12.82 -8.68
CA TYR A 864 -10.75 12.21 -7.36
C TYR A 864 -10.48 13.22 -6.27
N TYR A 865 -11.06 12.97 -5.10
CA TYR A 865 -10.96 13.86 -3.96
C TYR A 865 -11.07 13.09 -2.66
N GLY A 866 -10.49 13.67 -1.62
CA GLY A 866 -10.59 13.20 -0.26
C GLY A 866 -11.02 14.32 0.67
N LEU A 867 -11.85 13.99 1.65
CA LEU A 867 -12.34 14.90 2.65
C LEU A 867 -12.15 14.29 4.03
N SER A 868 -11.64 15.07 4.95
CA SER A 868 -11.55 14.65 6.36
C SER A 868 -11.86 15.81 7.29
N THR A 869 -12.53 15.50 8.38
CA THR A 869 -12.80 16.47 9.44
C THR A 869 -12.58 15.86 10.79
N ARG A 870 -12.03 16.64 11.71
CA ARG A 870 -11.84 16.25 13.10
C ARG A 870 -12.32 17.37 14.01
N LEU A 871 -13.16 17.00 14.96
CA LEU A 871 -13.67 17.87 15.99
C LEU A 871 -13.19 17.33 17.34
N SER A 872 -12.48 18.15 18.09
CA SER A 872 -12.03 17.84 19.45
C SER A 872 -12.72 18.77 20.43
N TYR A 873 -13.24 18.20 21.49
CA TYR A 873 -13.83 18.94 22.63
C TYR A 873 -13.29 18.38 23.93
N LYS A 874 -12.41 19.14 24.60
CA LYS A 874 -11.69 18.65 25.78
C LYS A 874 -11.04 17.30 25.50
N ASN A 875 -11.52 16.25 26.17
CA ASN A 875 -11.00 14.88 26.05
C ASN A 875 -11.74 14.02 25.00
N TRP A 876 -12.74 14.56 24.31
CA TRP A 876 -13.47 13.88 23.23
C TRP A 876 -12.91 14.24 21.87
N ASP A 877 -12.88 13.28 20.98
CA ASP A 877 -12.58 13.49 19.55
C ASP A 877 -13.59 12.75 18.67
N LEU A 878 -14.00 13.42 17.59
CA LEU A 878 -14.80 12.88 16.50
C LEU A 878 -14.02 13.07 15.19
N GLY A 879 -13.83 12.01 14.44
CA GLY A 879 -13.23 12.02 13.11
C GLY A 879 -14.14 11.43 12.06
N ILE A 880 -14.23 12.07 10.89
CA ILE A 880 -14.95 11.56 9.72
C ILE A 880 -14.03 11.69 8.51
N ASN A 881 -13.87 10.61 7.75
CA ASN A 881 -13.09 10.59 6.53
C ASN A 881 -13.90 9.97 5.39
N GLY A 882 -13.69 10.48 4.19
CA GLY A 882 -14.28 9.95 2.99
C GLY A 882 -13.51 10.34 1.75
N HIS A 883 -13.73 9.59 0.68
CA HIS A 883 -13.14 9.86 -0.63
C HIS A 883 -14.11 9.54 -1.75
N GLY A 884 -13.79 9.98 -2.95
CA GLY A 884 -14.61 9.69 -4.12
C GLY A 884 -13.86 9.91 -5.43
N SER A 885 -14.41 9.31 -6.49
CA SER A 885 -13.90 9.39 -7.85
C SER A 885 -15.04 9.62 -8.84
N PHE A 886 -14.78 10.43 -9.89
CA PHE A 886 -15.78 10.78 -10.90
C PHE A 886 -15.21 10.73 -12.31
N GLY A 887 -16.13 10.59 -13.28
CA GLY A 887 -15.83 10.69 -14.71
C GLY A 887 -15.27 9.41 -15.31
N PHE A 888 -15.37 8.28 -14.62
CA PHE A 888 -14.90 6.99 -15.09
C PHE A 888 -16.07 6.01 -15.26
N TYR A 889 -15.79 4.90 -15.90
CA TYR A 889 -16.77 3.86 -16.22
C TYR A 889 -16.30 2.50 -15.72
N VAL A 890 -17.27 1.65 -15.40
CA VAL A 890 -17.09 0.25 -14.99
C VAL A 890 -17.87 -0.62 -15.93
N TYR A 891 -17.27 -1.68 -16.43
CA TYR A 891 -17.96 -2.71 -17.18
C TYR A 891 -18.50 -3.77 -16.22
N ASN A 892 -19.82 -3.87 -16.14
CA ASN A 892 -20.49 -4.87 -15.29
C ASN A 892 -20.47 -6.23 -15.99
N TYR A 893 -19.33 -6.92 -15.88
CA TYR A 893 -19.13 -8.20 -16.53
C TYR A 893 -19.98 -9.30 -15.90
N VAL A 894 -20.30 -9.18 -14.61
CA VAL A 894 -21.21 -10.12 -13.92
C VAL A 894 -22.59 -10.09 -14.59
N SER A 895 -23.16 -8.91 -14.84
CA SER A 895 -24.43 -8.78 -15.54
C SER A 895 -24.35 -9.19 -17.01
N ALA A 896 -23.21 -8.87 -17.68
CA ALA A 896 -22.99 -9.23 -19.09
C ALA A 896 -22.87 -10.74 -19.32
N SER A 897 -22.47 -11.49 -18.29
CA SER A 897 -22.36 -12.95 -18.33
C SER A 897 -23.62 -13.68 -17.84
N ASN A 898 -24.71 -12.96 -17.60
CA ASN A 898 -25.99 -13.53 -17.17
C ASN A 898 -27.05 -13.44 -18.26
N SER A 899 -27.68 -14.58 -18.56
CA SER A 899 -28.67 -14.74 -19.64
C SER A 899 -29.65 -15.86 -19.31
N PHE A 900 -30.72 -15.99 -20.10
CA PHE A 900 -31.68 -17.07 -19.93
C PHE A 900 -31.13 -18.46 -20.26
N ASP A 901 -30.10 -18.53 -21.12
CA ASP A 901 -29.41 -19.80 -21.40
C ASP A 901 -28.73 -20.39 -20.16
N ALA A 902 -28.38 -19.56 -19.16
CA ALA A 902 -27.80 -20.03 -17.91
C ALA A 902 -28.81 -20.84 -17.06
N LEU A 903 -30.15 -20.63 -17.24
CA LEU A 903 -31.17 -21.41 -16.55
C LEU A 903 -31.05 -22.90 -16.84
N TYR A 904 -30.66 -23.27 -18.09
CA TYR A 904 -30.30 -24.63 -18.48
C TYR A 904 -29.25 -24.58 -19.57
N GLY A 905 -28.02 -24.83 -19.20
CA GLY A 905 -26.87 -24.75 -20.10
C GLY A 905 -26.72 -26.02 -20.99
N SER A 906 -25.92 -25.88 -22.04
CA SER A 906 -25.62 -26.97 -22.99
C SER A 906 -24.90 -28.17 -22.33
N ASN A 907 -24.31 -27.96 -21.14
CA ASN A 907 -23.69 -29.00 -20.33
C ASN A 907 -24.67 -29.80 -19.47
N GLY A 908 -25.97 -29.56 -19.59
CA GLY A 908 -27.02 -30.25 -18.79
C GLY A 908 -27.12 -29.74 -17.35
N VAL A 909 -26.56 -28.62 -17.02
CA VAL A 909 -26.54 -28.01 -15.68
C VAL A 909 -27.44 -26.78 -15.68
N SER A 910 -28.18 -26.59 -14.58
CA SER A 910 -28.93 -25.36 -14.36
C SER A 910 -28.17 -24.39 -13.46
N SER A 911 -28.28 -23.10 -13.75
CA SER A 911 -27.64 -22.03 -12.98
C SER A 911 -28.63 -20.93 -12.65
N ASN A 912 -28.45 -20.30 -11.48
CA ASN A 912 -29.20 -19.10 -11.09
C ASN A 912 -28.78 -17.89 -11.96
N ILE A 913 -29.66 -16.92 -12.03
CA ILE A 913 -29.45 -15.67 -12.76
C ILE A 913 -29.71 -14.46 -11.87
N LEU A 914 -29.15 -13.32 -12.27
CA LEU A 914 -29.45 -12.03 -11.65
C LEU A 914 -30.90 -11.62 -11.96
N ARG A 915 -31.56 -10.97 -11.01
CA ARG A 915 -32.92 -10.43 -11.20
C ARG A 915 -32.98 -9.46 -12.39
N SER A 916 -31.91 -8.66 -12.62
CA SER A 916 -31.82 -7.74 -13.76
C SER A 916 -31.89 -8.45 -15.13
N THR A 917 -31.57 -9.74 -15.21
CA THR A 917 -31.73 -10.52 -16.45
C THR A 917 -33.18 -10.62 -16.91
N LEU A 918 -34.14 -10.62 -15.97
CA LEU A 918 -35.58 -10.60 -16.29
C LEU A 918 -35.99 -9.29 -16.95
N GLU A 919 -35.30 -8.20 -16.70
CA GLU A 919 -35.52 -6.87 -17.28
C GLU A 919 -34.83 -6.74 -18.65
N ASN A 920 -33.59 -7.17 -18.77
CA ASN A 920 -32.80 -7.09 -19.99
C ASN A 920 -33.22 -8.09 -21.05
N LYS A 921 -33.73 -9.26 -20.65
CA LYS A 921 -34.27 -10.35 -21.50
C LYS A 921 -33.28 -10.92 -22.50
N PHE A 922 -31.96 -10.84 -22.22
CA PHE A 922 -30.99 -11.49 -23.08
C PHE A 922 -31.09 -13.02 -22.96
N THR A 923 -31.15 -13.68 -24.13
CA THR A 923 -31.19 -15.14 -24.19
C THR A 923 -29.79 -15.76 -24.06
N GLN A 924 -28.76 -15.04 -24.53
CA GLN A 924 -27.37 -15.49 -24.47
C GLN A 924 -26.47 -14.42 -23.83
N ASP A 925 -25.31 -14.82 -23.37
CA ASP A 925 -24.28 -13.91 -22.87
C ASP A 925 -23.98 -12.78 -23.85
N ARG A 926 -23.88 -11.54 -23.36
CA ARG A 926 -23.59 -10.35 -24.17
C ARG A 926 -22.36 -9.63 -23.67
N GLN A 927 -21.25 -10.36 -23.60
CA GLN A 927 -20.03 -9.96 -22.92
C GLN A 927 -19.25 -8.80 -23.57
N PHE A 928 -19.65 -8.35 -24.76
CA PHE A 928 -18.92 -7.28 -25.46
C PHE A 928 -19.76 -6.05 -25.80
N THR A 929 -21.01 -5.99 -25.36
CA THR A 929 -21.89 -4.84 -25.62
C THR A 929 -21.70 -3.70 -24.63
N ASP A 930 -21.85 -2.46 -25.10
CA ASP A 930 -21.80 -1.26 -24.28
C ASP A 930 -23.04 -1.06 -23.38
N HIS A 931 -24.04 -1.93 -23.47
CA HIS A 931 -25.22 -1.95 -22.58
C HIS A 931 -24.80 -2.05 -21.10
N PHE A 932 -23.76 -2.83 -20.80
CA PHE A 932 -23.27 -3.07 -19.45
C PHE A 932 -22.14 -2.12 -19.02
N LEU A 933 -21.86 -1.06 -19.81
CA LEU A 933 -20.89 -0.05 -19.49
C LEU A 933 -21.51 1.06 -18.65
N GLU A 934 -21.33 1.02 -17.35
CA GLU A 934 -21.96 1.90 -16.38
C GLU A 934 -21.02 3.01 -15.90
N LYS A 935 -21.59 4.14 -15.42
CA LYS A 935 -20.83 5.17 -14.72
C LYS A 935 -20.36 4.65 -13.36
N GLY A 936 -19.05 4.67 -13.12
CA GLY A 936 -18.43 4.25 -11.86
C GLY A 936 -18.36 5.33 -10.78
N ASN A 937 -18.99 6.50 -10.98
CA ASN A 937 -18.94 7.63 -10.05
C ASN A 937 -19.37 7.23 -8.63
N PHE A 938 -18.58 7.61 -7.63
CA PHE A 938 -18.93 7.33 -6.24
C PHE A 938 -18.37 8.37 -5.25
N PHE A 939 -19.01 8.44 -4.09
CA PHE A 939 -18.47 9.00 -2.86
C PHE A 939 -18.65 8.00 -1.72
N ARG A 940 -17.59 7.75 -0.98
CA ARG A 940 -17.59 6.81 0.14
C ARG A 940 -17.26 7.54 1.44
N ILE A 941 -18.04 7.27 2.49
CA ILE A 941 -17.64 7.59 3.86
C ILE A 941 -16.85 6.39 4.37
N ASP A 942 -15.52 6.57 4.45
CA ASP A 942 -14.59 5.49 4.80
C ASP A 942 -14.68 5.09 6.25
N ASN A 943 -14.65 6.09 7.13
CA ASN A 943 -14.78 5.83 8.56
C ASN A 943 -15.38 7.01 9.34
N ILE A 944 -16.02 6.68 10.45
CA ILE A 944 -16.44 7.59 11.51
C ILE A 944 -15.84 7.05 12.81
N THR A 945 -15.09 7.86 13.53
CA THR A 945 -14.44 7.49 14.78
C THR A 945 -14.80 8.45 15.89
N VAL A 946 -15.19 7.94 17.06
CA VAL A 946 -15.41 8.71 18.29
C VAL A 946 -14.45 8.17 19.35
N GLY A 947 -13.78 9.06 20.07
CA GLY A 947 -12.86 8.68 21.12
C GLY A 947 -13.01 9.55 22.36
N HIS A 948 -12.67 8.98 23.52
CA HIS A 948 -12.53 9.70 24.77
C HIS A 948 -11.23 9.32 25.47
N THR A 949 -10.45 10.31 25.89
CA THR A 949 -9.17 10.11 26.58
C THR A 949 -9.30 10.44 28.06
N PHE A 950 -9.00 9.46 28.90
CA PHE A 950 -8.87 9.64 30.34
C PHE A 950 -7.40 9.92 30.65
N ASN A 951 -7.09 11.13 31.08
CA ASN A 951 -5.75 11.55 31.48
C ASN A 951 -5.54 11.31 32.97
N LYS A 952 -4.30 10.99 33.37
CA LYS A 952 -3.91 10.84 34.79
C LYS A 952 -4.70 9.77 35.55
N LEU A 953 -4.97 8.63 34.92
CA LEU A 953 -5.92 7.63 35.44
C LEU A 953 -5.43 6.99 36.77
N TRP A 954 -4.15 6.64 36.88
CA TRP A 954 -3.55 6.07 38.10
C TRP A 954 -2.36 6.88 38.60
N ASN A 955 -1.73 7.67 37.71
CA ASN A 955 -0.64 8.60 37.99
C ASN A 955 -0.59 9.68 36.91
N ASP A 956 0.22 10.69 37.07
CA ASP A 956 0.32 11.82 36.12
C ASP A 956 0.80 11.43 34.71
N ARG A 957 1.26 10.21 34.49
CA ARG A 957 1.80 9.72 33.22
C ARG A 957 0.87 8.76 32.49
N THR A 958 -0.14 8.20 33.17
CA THR A 958 -1.01 7.18 32.59
C THR A 958 -2.19 7.83 31.88
N SER A 959 -2.36 7.52 30.60
CA SER A 959 -3.53 7.91 29.82
C SER A 959 -4.18 6.67 29.20
N LEU A 960 -5.51 6.64 29.22
CA LEU A 960 -6.35 5.63 28.60
C LEU A 960 -7.28 6.29 27.58
N ARG A 961 -7.19 5.89 26.32
CA ARG A 961 -8.15 6.30 25.29
C ARG A 961 -9.02 5.12 24.91
N LEU A 962 -10.34 5.30 25.01
CA LEU A 962 -11.34 4.39 24.48
C LEU A 962 -11.88 4.97 23.18
N SER A 963 -12.06 4.14 22.16
CA SER A 963 -12.58 4.59 20.88
C SER A 963 -13.56 3.58 20.28
N PHE A 964 -14.55 4.13 19.56
CA PHE A 964 -15.45 3.36 18.71
C PHE A 964 -15.32 3.88 17.29
N ALA A 965 -15.24 2.97 16.31
CA ALA A 965 -15.19 3.34 14.90
C ALA A 965 -16.10 2.45 14.06
N VAL A 966 -16.66 3.06 13.03
CA VAL A 966 -17.37 2.34 11.94
C VAL A 966 -16.59 2.59 10.66
N GLN A 967 -16.29 1.52 9.93
CA GLN A 967 -15.54 1.56 8.66
C GLN A 967 -16.42 1.05 7.51
N ASN A 968 -16.19 1.58 6.30
CA ASN A 968 -17.05 1.38 5.12
C ASN A 968 -18.51 1.72 5.44
N VAL A 969 -18.72 2.95 5.95
CA VAL A 969 -20.00 3.40 6.49
C VAL A 969 -21.08 3.36 5.41
N CYS A 970 -20.81 3.97 4.24
CA CYS A 970 -21.68 3.91 3.07
C CYS A 970 -20.93 4.31 1.80
N THR A 971 -21.40 3.81 0.67
CA THR A 971 -20.98 4.22 -0.66
C THR A 971 -22.18 4.77 -1.42
N LEU A 972 -22.09 6.03 -1.85
CA LEU A 972 -23.08 6.69 -2.69
C LEU A 972 -22.64 6.54 -4.14
N SER A 973 -23.37 5.76 -4.92
CA SER A 973 -23.07 5.47 -6.33
C SER A 973 -24.32 5.09 -7.08
N GLY A 974 -24.36 5.36 -8.37
CA GLY A 974 -25.38 4.85 -9.28
C GLY A 974 -24.99 3.54 -9.98
N TYR A 975 -23.86 2.93 -9.60
CA TYR A 975 -23.41 1.66 -10.15
C TYR A 975 -24.28 0.50 -9.63
N SER A 976 -24.72 -0.38 -10.52
CA SER A 976 -25.65 -1.48 -10.19
C SER A 976 -24.96 -2.64 -9.44
N GLY A 977 -23.68 -2.92 -9.72
CA GLY A 977 -22.91 -3.98 -9.10
C GLY A 977 -22.56 -3.73 -7.61
N LEU A 978 -21.69 -4.54 -7.05
CA LEU A 978 -21.37 -4.52 -5.61
C LEU A 978 -20.55 -3.29 -5.21
N ASP A 979 -19.49 -2.97 -5.95
CA ASP A 979 -18.59 -1.87 -5.64
C ASP A 979 -18.04 -1.26 -6.93
N PRO A 980 -18.17 0.07 -7.17
CA PRO A 980 -17.64 0.71 -8.38
C PRO A 980 -16.12 0.93 -8.32
N GLU A 981 -15.51 0.85 -7.15
CA GLU A 981 -14.09 1.15 -6.95
C GLU A 981 -13.22 -0.05 -7.33
N LEU A 982 -12.98 -0.18 -8.65
CA LEU A 982 -12.20 -1.24 -9.26
C LEU A 982 -11.02 -0.68 -10.03
N TYR A 983 -9.84 -1.28 -9.84
CA TYR A 983 -8.62 -0.81 -10.47
C TYR A 983 -8.63 -0.95 -12.00
N ASP A 984 -9.09 -2.09 -12.52
CA ASP A 984 -9.18 -2.38 -13.95
C ASP A 984 -10.49 -1.93 -14.60
N GLY A 985 -11.50 -1.58 -13.79
CA GLY A 985 -12.82 -1.16 -14.24
C GLY A 985 -13.69 -2.29 -14.79
N ILE A 986 -13.36 -3.54 -14.54
CA ILE A 986 -14.14 -4.71 -14.96
C ILE A 986 -14.61 -5.48 -13.74
N ASP A 987 -15.92 -5.51 -13.50
CA ASP A 987 -16.53 -6.25 -12.38
C ASP A 987 -16.70 -7.75 -12.71
N LYS A 988 -15.86 -8.59 -12.08
CA LYS A 988 -15.81 -10.04 -12.29
C LYS A 988 -16.11 -10.83 -11.01
N ASN A 989 -17.02 -10.42 -10.18
CA ASN A 989 -17.27 -10.95 -8.84
C ASN A 989 -16.23 -10.47 -7.79
N ILE A 990 -16.61 -9.47 -7.07
CA ILE A 990 -15.75 -8.80 -6.10
C ILE A 990 -15.93 -9.45 -4.72
N TYR A 991 -14.82 -9.73 -4.05
CA TYR A 991 -14.85 -9.95 -2.61
C TYR A 991 -15.09 -8.59 -1.93
N GLN A 992 -16.33 -8.33 -1.55
CA GLN A 992 -16.78 -7.04 -1.02
C GLN A 992 -16.09 -6.72 0.32
N ARG A 993 -15.67 -5.46 0.48
CA ARG A 993 -15.17 -4.95 1.76
C ARG A 993 -16.31 -4.89 2.79
N PRO A 994 -16.16 -5.51 3.99
CA PRO A 994 -17.22 -5.53 4.99
C PRO A 994 -17.42 -4.15 5.61
N ARG A 995 -18.65 -3.87 6.07
CA ARG A 995 -18.87 -2.82 7.05
C ARG A 995 -18.34 -3.32 8.39
N THR A 996 -17.40 -2.60 8.98
CA THR A 996 -16.70 -3.06 10.19
C THR A 996 -16.95 -2.11 11.35
N PHE A 997 -17.35 -2.66 12.50
CA PHE A 997 -17.45 -1.97 13.77
C PHE A 997 -16.21 -2.32 14.60
N MET A 998 -15.58 -1.34 15.23
CA MET A 998 -14.35 -1.50 16.00
C MET A 998 -14.47 -0.84 17.35
N LEU A 999 -14.05 -1.56 18.40
CA LEU A 999 -13.77 -1.02 19.73
C LEU A 999 -12.25 -1.02 19.92
N GLY A 1000 -11.71 0.13 20.31
CA GLY A 1000 -10.28 0.33 20.52
C GLY A 1000 -9.96 0.82 21.92
N VAL A 1001 -8.86 0.30 22.45
CA VAL A 1001 -8.26 0.67 23.75
C VAL A 1001 -6.81 1.05 23.52
N ASN A 1002 -6.39 2.25 23.93
CA ASN A 1002 -4.99 2.68 23.93
C ASN A 1002 -4.58 3.11 25.33
N LEU A 1003 -3.60 2.45 25.89
CA LEU A 1003 -3.06 2.69 27.23
C LEU A 1003 -1.59 3.11 27.12
N ASN A 1004 -1.25 4.30 27.64
CA ASN A 1004 0.13 4.77 27.75
C ASN A 1004 0.51 4.92 29.23
N PHE A 1005 1.69 4.43 29.63
CA PHE A 1005 2.11 4.43 31.03
C PHE A 1005 3.64 4.39 31.21
#